data_a6f0244d40b27be4618ea6775db79a26
#
_entry.id   a6f0244d40b27be4618ea6775db79a26
#
_cell.length_a   1.000
_cell.length_b   1.000
_cell.length_c   1.000
_cell.angle_alpha   90.00
_cell.angle_beta   90.00
_cell.angle_gamma   90.00
#
_symmetry.space_group_name_H-M   'P 1'
#
loop_
_entity.id
_entity.type
_entity.pdbx_description
1 polymer ?
#
loop_
_entity_poly.entity_id
_entity_poly.type
_entity_poly.pdbx_seq_one_letter_code
_entity_poly.pdbx_strand_id
1 'polypeptide(L)'
;MKHPFLIFLLFLCGGFSAVAQPSGNPLVFGENRLTLITPTLFRLEFAHDGKFIDDPTYFAYDRGSLLPASEFRVRELGGNRYEITTSALRIVYEHDGFPFGLLNFAAYYKLNGKEKKFTNRCIFRNNLGGPVETLDRVTGEIPMQNGLLSRDGWYVIDDERSDLLVDGWLCPRDTKSHVQDQYCFVYGNDYKAALADLGAISGRVPMTRKYIHGVWYCRYWDYTSEEFLSIIDGYEENDFPLDNLVFDMGWHTYDARIGTGHAGSRSWTGYTWERKRIPDPGALIAEVHRRGVTVSLNDHPHDGIRPHEEMYAAFMADMGADPAHPLLFDLGDRKYMETFFKHAHHASEDMGADFWWLDWQQNYLYPEVRGYRSTSLQWINELYYRQTERKGLRGAGYSRWAGWGDHRHPIQFSGDAQANWEMLAFEVKLTAASGNAGCYYWAHDIGGFRGDPNPELTVRWTQFGALSAALRVHSTKDARLDRRPWISGERETAAMRRMYHMRSELMPYIYSSVWQTHSTMVPLNRPMYIDYGSDERAYENEQEFLFGDILLAAPIASPGEGADKTASQKVWFPTGDVWYDYFTHERFDGGQECRIAKPLEEFPLYVRGGWVLPMQPYTPRPASTPLTTLVLRVYPSAGDADNTYTLYEDDGLSRDYERGIHATTELNYRRAGDVTTVTVRPAAGSYRGQEPRRAYQLQLPAAGEFRRVKVNGRTVKPAFDGQLRCPVVEVPSTDIRKEVKIEIFG
;
A
#
# COMPACT_ATOMS: atom_id res chain seq x y z
N MET A 1 -97.09 -6.17 -7.35
CA MET A 1 -96.20 -5.59 -8.34
C MET A 1 -94.79 -5.84 -7.82
N LYS A 2 -94.10 -6.72 -8.50
CA LYS A 2 -92.72 -7.19 -8.05
C LYS A 2 -91.68 -6.40 -8.78
N HIS A 3 -90.74 -5.82 -8.04
CA HIS A 3 -89.51 -5.23 -8.59
C HIS A 3 -88.35 -6.26 -8.42
N PRO A 4 -87.49 -6.49 -9.43
CA PRO A 4 -86.32 -7.32 -9.27
C PRO A 4 -85.14 -6.44 -8.90
N PHE A 5 -84.40 -6.89 -7.88
CA PHE A 5 -83.08 -6.35 -7.49
C PHE A 5 -82.01 -6.81 -8.47
N LEU A 6 -81.32 -5.88 -9.10
CA LEU A 6 -80.17 -6.13 -9.97
C LEU A 6 -78.87 -6.01 -9.13
N ILE A 7 -78.16 -7.13 -8.91
CA ILE A 7 -76.85 -7.15 -8.24
C ILE A 7 -75.79 -6.87 -9.32
N PHE A 8 -75.09 -5.74 -9.19
CA PHE A 8 -73.90 -5.45 -9.98
C PHE A 8 -72.66 -6.09 -9.30
N LEU A 9 -72.10 -7.14 -9.91
CA LEU A 9 -70.81 -7.67 -9.58
C LEU A 9 -69.75 -6.77 -10.23
N LEU A 10 -69.05 -5.97 -9.44
CA LEU A 10 -67.81 -5.29 -9.86
C LEU A 10 -66.68 -6.30 -9.88
N PHE A 11 -66.27 -6.74 -11.08
CA PHE A 11 -64.97 -7.39 -11.27
C PHE A 11 -63.88 -6.33 -11.16
N LEU A 12 -63.17 -6.31 -10.03
CA LEU A 12 -61.86 -5.65 -9.91
C LEU A 12 -60.85 -6.49 -10.71
N CYS A 13 -60.64 -6.13 -11.97
CA CYS A 13 -59.47 -6.54 -12.70
C CYS A 13 -58.24 -5.82 -12.08
N GLY A 14 -57.62 -6.45 -11.12
CA GLY A 14 -56.29 -6.07 -10.71
C GLY A 14 -55.33 -6.33 -11.89
N GLY A 15 -54.96 -5.29 -12.59
CA GLY A 15 -53.95 -5.36 -13.61
C GLY A 15 -52.62 -5.71 -12.95
N PHE A 16 -52.21 -6.97 -13.02
CA PHE A 16 -50.83 -7.34 -12.83
C PHE A 16 -50.04 -6.68 -13.98
N SER A 17 -49.38 -5.57 -13.71
CA SER A 17 -48.34 -5.04 -14.59
C SER A 17 -47.25 -6.11 -14.65
N ALA A 18 -47.16 -6.82 -15.76
CA ALA A 18 -46.04 -7.70 -16.01
C ALA A 18 -44.79 -6.82 -15.98
N VAL A 19 -43.93 -7.00 -14.97
CA VAL A 19 -42.61 -6.37 -14.92
C VAL A 19 -41.90 -6.85 -16.18
N ALA A 20 -41.50 -5.92 -17.05
CA ALA A 20 -40.71 -6.24 -18.23
C ALA A 20 -39.46 -7.06 -17.81
N GLN A 21 -39.14 -8.11 -18.61
CA GLN A 21 -37.94 -8.90 -18.34
C GLN A 21 -36.74 -7.97 -18.26
N PRO A 22 -35.96 -8.02 -17.16
CA PRO A 22 -34.76 -7.20 -17.07
C PRO A 22 -33.76 -7.63 -18.14
N SER A 23 -33.38 -6.70 -18.98
CA SER A 23 -32.42 -6.92 -20.06
C SER A 23 -31.27 -5.93 -19.90
N GLY A 24 -30.05 -6.43 -19.99
CA GLY A 24 -28.82 -5.61 -19.82
C GLY A 24 -28.27 -5.65 -18.39
N ASN A 25 -27.32 -4.82 -18.14
CA ASN A 25 -26.68 -4.63 -16.83
C ASN A 25 -26.62 -3.11 -16.57
N PRO A 26 -27.20 -2.61 -15.48
CA PRO A 26 -27.78 -3.30 -14.32
C PRO A 26 -29.16 -3.95 -14.57
N LEU A 27 -29.51 -4.94 -13.73
CA LEU A 27 -30.80 -5.60 -13.69
C LEU A 27 -31.72 -4.87 -12.69
N VAL A 28 -32.83 -4.29 -13.18
CA VAL A 28 -33.78 -3.51 -12.36
C VAL A 28 -35.08 -4.31 -12.20
N PHE A 29 -35.55 -4.43 -10.95
CA PHE A 29 -36.77 -5.13 -10.55
C PHE A 29 -37.55 -4.19 -9.61
N GLY A 30 -38.25 -3.20 -10.20
CA GLY A 30 -38.95 -2.17 -9.43
C GLY A 30 -38.01 -1.35 -8.58
N GLU A 31 -38.15 -1.42 -7.26
CA GLU A 31 -37.33 -0.73 -6.26
C GLU A 31 -35.97 -1.39 -6.02
N ASN A 32 -35.73 -2.56 -6.59
CA ASN A 32 -34.45 -3.29 -6.45
C ASN A 32 -33.59 -3.16 -7.70
N ARG A 33 -32.29 -2.94 -7.52
CA ARG A 33 -31.30 -2.99 -8.58
C ARG A 33 -30.16 -3.95 -8.21
N LEU A 34 -29.83 -4.87 -9.11
CA LEU A 34 -28.66 -5.73 -9.04
C LEU A 34 -27.71 -5.37 -10.17
N THR A 35 -26.52 -4.92 -9.84
CA THR A 35 -25.48 -4.55 -10.81
C THR A 35 -24.35 -5.56 -10.74
N LEU A 36 -24.04 -6.23 -11.84
CA LEU A 36 -22.88 -7.11 -11.95
C LEU A 36 -21.66 -6.29 -12.37
N ILE A 37 -20.61 -6.26 -11.56
CA ILE A 37 -19.39 -5.48 -11.80
C ILE A 37 -18.31 -6.38 -12.40
N THR A 38 -18.08 -7.53 -11.76
CA THR A 38 -17.21 -8.60 -12.26
C THR A 38 -17.92 -9.96 -12.10
N PRO A 39 -17.32 -11.07 -12.53
CA PRO A 39 -17.93 -12.38 -12.26
C PRO A 39 -18.12 -12.71 -10.78
N THR A 40 -17.39 -12.05 -9.86
CA THR A 40 -17.34 -12.29 -8.41
C THR A 40 -17.80 -11.11 -7.56
N LEU A 41 -18.00 -9.93 -8.16
CA LEU A 41 -18.44 -8.71 -7.50
C LEU A 41 -19.76 -8.20 -8.07
N PHE A 42 -20.71 -7.95 -7.21
CA PHE A 42 -22.00 -7.35 -7.57
C PHE A 42 -22.48 -6.36 -6.50
N ARG A 43 -23.31 -5.40 -6.94
CA ARG A 43 -23.93 -4.38 -6.09
C ARG A 43 -25.41 -4.68 -5.92
N LEU A 44 -25.92 -4.56 -4.71
CA LEU A 44 -27.33 -4.70 -4.33
C LEU A 44 -27.85 -3.38 -3.82
N GLU A 45 -28.92 -2.88 -4.44
CA GLU A 45 -29.50 -1.59 -4.06
C GLU A 45 -31.02 -1.71 -3.89
N PHE A 46 -31.55 -0.93 -2.97
CA PHE A 46 -32.97 -0.74 -2.82
C PHE A 46 -33.31 0.75 -2.63
N ALA A 47 -34.23 1.26 -3.43
CA ALA A 47 -34.69 2.64 -3.37
C ALA A 47 -36.22 2.68 -3.41
N HIS A 48 -36.86 3.23 -2.39
CA HIS A 48 -38.33 3.29 -2.25
C HIS A 48 -39.03 3.99 -3.42
N ASP A 49 -38.37 4.95 -4.05
CA ASP A 49 -38.89 5.69 -5.22
C ASP A 49 -38.36 5.16 -6.57
N GLY A 50 -37.62 4.06 -6.56
CA GLY A 50 -37.02 3.46 -7.75
C GLY A 50 -35.92 4.31 -8.39
N LYS A 51 -35.41 5.34 -7.70
CA LYS A 51 -34.31 6.17 -8.18
C LYS A 51 -33.03 5.76 -7.50
N PHE A 52 -32.11 5.23 -8.30
CA PHE A 52 -30.82 4.78 -7.84
C PHE A 52 -29.76 5.86 -7.97
N ILE A 53 -28.74 5.83 -7.08
CA ILE A 53 -27.68 6.82 -7.01
C ILE A 53 -26.41 6.21 -7.63
N ASP A 54 -25.87 6.88 -8.67
CA ASP A 54 -24.67 6.42 -9.38
C ASP A 54 -23.47 7.37 -9.20
N ASP A 55 -23.63 8.47 -8.45
CA ASP A 55 -22.51 9.34 -8.09
C ASP A 55 -21.49 8.59 -7.24
N PRO A 56 -20.18 8.83 -7.45
CA PRO A 56 -19.11 8.23 -6.66
C PRO A 56 -19.25 8.47 -5.15
N THR A 57 -18.68 7.58 -4.34
CA THR A 57 -18.45 7.79 -2.92
C THR A 57 -16.96 7.69 -2.62
N TYR A 58 -16.56 7.93 -1.38
CA TYR A 58 -15.16 7.74 -0.98
C TYR A 58 -14.69 6.28 -1.19
N PHE A 59 -15.56 5.29 -0.97
CA PHE A 59 -15.27 3.88 -1.27
C PHE A 59 -15.48 3.55 -2.73
N ALA A 60 -16.70 3.69 -3.24
CA ALA A 60 -17.07 3.33 -4.60
C ALA A 60 -16.76 4.51 -5.55
N TYR A 61 -15.47 4.69 -5.83
CA TYR A 61 -14.95 5.80 -6.61
C TYR A 61 -15.18 5.64 -8.11
N ASP A 62 -15.03 4.40 -8.63
CA ASP A 62 -15.30 4.05 -10.03
C ASP A 62 -16.53 3.14 -10.14
N ARG A 63 -17.67 3.72 -10.51
CA ARG A 63 -18.92 2.99 -10.72
C ARG A 63 -19.24 2.69 -12.19
N GLY A 64 -18.31 3.01 -13.11
CA GLY A 64 -18.50 2.87 -14.54
C GLY A 64 -18.26 1.46 -15.08
N SER A 65 -17.52 0.63 -14.37
CA SER A 65 -17.19 -0.73 -14.80
C SER A 65 -18.36 -1.68 -14.58
N LEU A 66 -18.88 -2.26 -15.66
CA LEU A 66 -19.96 -3.23 -15.62
C LEU A 66 -19.57 -4.50 -16.36
N LEU A 67 -19.96 -5.66 -15.82
CA LEU A 67 -19.78 -6.93 -16.50
C LEU A 67 -20.59 -6.93 -17.83
N PRO A 68 -19.96 -7.21 -18.98
CA PRO A 68 -20.64 -7.26 -20.26
C PRO A 68 -21.81 -8.25 -20.26
N ALA A 69 -22.92 -7.90 -20.93
CA ALA A 69 -24.11 -8.74 -20.98
C ALA A 69 -23.88 -10.14 -21.62
N SER A 70 -22.79 -10.28 -22.39
CA SER A 70 -22.33 -11.56 -22.94
C SER A 70 -21.72 -12.52 -21.91
N GLU A 71 -21.33 -12.00 -20.74
CA GLU A 71 -20.62 -12.75 -19.69
C GLU A 71 -21.53 -13.25 -18.56
N PHE A 72 -22.82 -12.98 -18.63
CA PHE A 72 -23.82 -13.52 -17.72
C PHE A 72 -25.10 -13.94 -18.43
N ARG A 73 -25.91 -14.72 -17.74
CA ARG A 73 -27.23 -15.17 -18.26
C ARG A 73 -28.28 -14.90 -17.20
N VAL A 74 -29.47 -14.45 -17.64
CA VAL A 74 -30.64 -14.31 -16.80
C VAL A 74 -31.69 -15.31 -17.26
N ARG A 75 -32.26 -16.10 -16.35
CA ARG A 75 -33.32 -17.04 -16.56
C ARG A 75 -34.46 -16.76 -15.59
N GLU A 76 -35.65 -16.54 -16.10
CA GLU A 76 -36.85 -16.47 -15.27
C GLU A 76 -37.32 -17.88 -14.88
N LEU A 77 -37.55 -18.05 -13.57
CA LEU A 77 -37.99 -19.32 -12.99
C LEU A 77 -39.51 -19.38 -12.74
N GLY A 78 -40.22 -18.28 -13.06
CA GLY A 78 -41.65 -18.06 -12.76
C GLY A 78 -41.87 -17.45 -11.37
N GLY A 79 -43.04 -16.79 -11.15
CA GLY A 79 -43.40 -16.18 -9.86
C GLY A 79 -42.46 -15.06 -9.41
N ASN A 80 -42.00 -14.20 -10.33
CA ASN A 80 -41.02 -13.11 -10.07
C ASN A 80 -39.67 -13.59 -9.55
N ARG A 81 -39.31 -14.85 -9.82
CA ARG A 81 -38.07 -15.46 -9.41
C ARG A 81 -37.10 -15.58 -10.59
N TYR A 82 -35.87 -15.19 -10.39
CA TYR A 82 -34.82 -15.08 -11.39
C TYR A 82 -33.56 -15.85 -10.97
N GLU A 83 -32.90 -16.46 -11.94
CA GLU A 83 -31.56 -17.02 -11.79
C GLU A 83 -30.62 -16.26 -12.69
N ILE A 84 -29.57 -15.71 -12.10
CA ILE A 84 -28.50 -14.98 -12.79
C ILE A 84 -27.22 -15.79 -12.64
N THR A 85 -26.55 -16.11 -13.75
CA THR A 85 -25.33 -16.94 -13.74
C THR A 85 -24.19 -16.20 -14.42
N THR A 86 -23.06 -16.03 -13.68
CA THR A 86 -21.77 -15.60 -14.22
C THR A 86 -20.85 -16.82 -14.38
N SER A 87 -19.58 -16.62 -14.75
CA SER A 87 -18.57 -17.70 -14.75
C SER A 87 -18.23 -18.22 -13.34
N ALA A 88 -18.46 -17.42 -12.30
CA ALA A 88 -18.11 -17.72 -10.90
C ALA A 88 -19.33 -17.99 -10.00
N LEU A 89 -20.46 -17.37 -10.27
CA LEU A 89 -21.62 -17.33 -9.37
C LEU A 89 -22.91 -17.81 -10.04
N ARG A 90 -23.80 -18.38 -9.22
CA ARG A 90 -25.21 -18.61 -9.53
C ARG A 90 -26.05 -17.87 -8.49
N ILE A 91 -26.68 -16.76 -8.89
CA ILE A 91 -27.51 -15.92 -8.02
C ILE A 91 -28.96 -16.28 -8.24
N VAL A 92 -29.72 -16.45 -7.15
CA VAL A 92 -31.17 -16.63 -7.18
C VAL A 92 -31.83 -15.50 -6.42
N TYR A 93 -32.73 -14.79 -7.07
CA TYR A 93 -33.44 -13.66 -6.50
C TYR A 93 -34.95 -13.81 -6.77
N GLU A 94 -35.78 -13.51 -5.77
CA GLU A 94 -37.23 -13.42 -5.85
C GLU A 94 -37.66 -11.98 -5.53
N HIS A 95 -38.26 -11.32 -6.55
CA HIS A 95 -38.70 -9.94 -6.35
C HIS A 95 -40.04 -9.95 -5.58
N ASP A 96 -40.00 -9.49 -4.34
CA ASP A 96 -41.12 -9.46 -3.39
C ASP A 96 -41.45 -8.02 -2.90
N GLY A 97 -40.80 -6.99 -3.48
CA GLY A 97 -40.97 -5.59 -3.11
C GLY A 97 -40.20 -5.15 -1.85
N PHE A 98 -39.34 -6.01 -1.29
CA PHE A 98 -38.49 -5.70 -0.14
C PHE A 98 -37.02 -5.61 -0.55
N PRO A 99 -36.16 -4.98 0.30
CA PRO A 99 -34.72 -4.99 0.10
C PRO A 99 -34.16 -6.41 -0.03
N PHE A 100 -33.04 -6.57 -0.72
CA PHE A 100 -32.34 -7.85 -0.78
C PHE A 100 -31.99 -8.36 0.61
N GLY A 101 -32.33 -9.62 0.91
CA GLY A 101 -32.14 -10.19 2.23
C GLY A 101 -32.19 -11.72 2.24
N LEU A 102 -32.22 -12.30 3.45
CA LEU A 102 -32.13 -13.74 3.68
C LEU A 102 -33.21 -14.57 2.96
N LEU A 103 -34.40 -14.03 2.76
CA LEU A 103 -35.55 -14.76 2.26
C LEU A 103 -35.69 -14.70 0.76
N ASN A 104 -35.28 -13.60 0.14
CA ASN A 104 -35.48 -13.32 -1.28
C ASN A 104 -34.22 -13.36 -2.13
N PHE A 105 -32.99 -13.46 -1.51
CA PHE A 105 -31.72 -13.40 -2.21
C PHE A 105 -30.74 -14.48 -1.74
N ALA A 106 -30.07 -15.15 -2.69
CA ALA A 106 -28.93 -16.03 -2.44
C ALA A 106 -27.97 -16.08 -3.64
N ALA A 107 -26.67 -16.06 -3.36
CA ALA A 107 -25.64 -16.41 -4.35
C ALA A 107 -24.95 -17.71 -3.94
N TYR A 108 -24.64 -18.53 -4.95
CA TYR A 108 -23.93 -19.81 -4.78
C TYR A 108 -22.58 -19.71 -5.46
N TYR A 109 -21.54 -20.15 -4.76
CA TYR A 109 -20.14 -20.06 -5.17
C TYR A 109 -19.38 -21.33 -4.77
N LYS A 110 -18.16 -21.50 -5.30
CA LYS A 110 -17.30 -22.61 -4.92
C LYS A 110 -16.27 -22.17 -3.87
N LEU A 111 -16.16 -22.94 -2.80
CA LEU A 111 -15.13 -22.81 -1.78
C LEU A 111 -14.52 -24.19 -1.49
N ASN A 112 -13.22 -24.36 -1.67
CA ASN A 112 -12.53 -25.65 -1.54
C ASN A 112 -13.22 -26.77 -2.37
N GLY A 113 -13.61 -26.45 -3.60
CA GLY A 113 -14.30 -27.36 -4.52
C GLY A 113 -15.76 -27.68 -4.19
N LYS A 114 -16.31 -27.16 -3.09
CA LYS A 114 -17.69 -27.40 -2.64
C LYS A 114 -18.57 -26.18 -2.91
N GLU A 115 -19.82 -26.40 -3.35
CA GLU A 115 -20.79 -25.31 -3.46
C GLU A 115 -21.17 -24.80 -2.06
N LYS A 116 -21.13 -23.49 -1.89
CA LYS A 116 -21.55 -22.76 -0.68
C LYS A 116 -22.64 -21.76 -1.04
N LYS A 117 -23.46 -21.43 -0.05
CA LYS A 117 -24.52 -20.42 -0.17
C LYS A 117 -24.08 -19.15 0.56
N PHE A 118 -24.17 -18.03 -0.10
CA PHE A 118 -24.01 -16.68 0.43
C PHE A 118 -25.36 -15.96 0.42
N THR A 119 -25.62 -15.13 1.43
CA THR A 119 -26.65 -14.10 1.43
C THR A 119 -26.05 -12.82 1.98
N ASN A 120 -26.51 -11.67 1.53
CA ASN A 120 -25.96 -10.37 1.93
C ASN A 120 -26.18 -10.00 3.42
N ARG A 121 -26.84 -10.86 4.19
CA ARG A 121 -27.03 -10.75 5.65
C ARG A 121 -26.32 -11.87 6.41
N CYS A 122 -25.46 -12.64 5.78
CA CYS A 122 -24.60 -13.60 6.47
C CYS A 122 -23.63 -12.90 7.41
N ILE A 123 -23.32 -13.56 8.53
CA ILE A 123 -22.27 -13.13 9.45
C ILE A 123 -20.99 -13.85 9.06
N PHE A 124 -19.96 -13.11 8.67
CA PHE A 124 -18.62 -13.68 8.47
C PHE A 124 -17.97 -13.97 9.83
N ARG A 125 -17.15 -15.02 9.88
CA ARG A 125 -16.50 -15.46 11.11
C ARG A 125 -14.99 -15.62 10.98
N ASN A 126 -14.50 -15.84 9.76
CA ASN A 126 -13.13 -16.23 9.49
C ASN A 126 -12.42 -15.13 8.65
N ASN A 127 -12.60 -13.86 9.05
CA ASN A 127 -11.90 -12.73 8.43
C ASN A 127 -10.39 -12.82 8.72
N LEU A 128 -9.57 -12.52 7.74
CA LEU A 128 -8.11 -12.61 7.81
C LEU A 128 -7.44 -11.33 8.34
N GLY A 129 -8.23 -10.40 8.83
CA GLY A 129 -7.75 -9.11 9.35
C GLY A 129 -7.40 -8.11 8.26
N GLY A 130 -7.11 -6.91 8.68
CA GLY A 130 -6.75 -5.76 7.85
C GLY A 130 -5.91 -4.77 8.65
N PRO A 131 -5.85 -3.50 8.27
CA PRO A 131 -5.07 -2.48 8.96
C PRO A 131 -5.66 -2.09 10.32
N VAL A 132 -4.93 -1.25 11.03
CA VAL A 132 -5.41 -0.46 12.17
C VAL A 132 -5.22 1.03 11.85
N GLU A 133 -5.99 1.89 12.48
CA GLU A 133 -5.83 3.33 12.30
C GLU A 133 -4.57 3.85 12.97
N THR A 134 -4.29 3.39 14.19
CA THR A 134 -3.16 3.89 15.00
C THR A 134 -2.66 2.87 16.03
N LEU A 135 -1.36 2.91 16.29
CA LEU A 135 -0.68 2.23 17.41
C LEU A 135 -0.30 3.19 18.54
N ASP A 136 -0.83 4.42 18.55
CA ASP A 136 -0.58 5.39 19.60
C ASP A 136 -0.91 4.79 20.96
N ARG A 137 0.07 4.81 21.88
CA ARG A 137 -0.05 4.26 23.25
C ARG A 137 -0.32 2.75 23.32
N VAL A 138 -0.17 2.03 22.21
CA VAL A 138 -0.30 0.57 22.16
C VAL A 138 1.04 -0.07 22.57
N THR A 139 0.97 -1.14 23.35
CA THR A 139 2.15 -1.83 23.91
C THR A 139 2.35 -3.24 23.38
N GLY A 140 1.53 -3.70 22.43
CA GLY A 140 1.56 -5.03 21.85
C GLY A 140 0.42 -5.21 20.86
N GLU A 141 -0.01 -6.44 20.64
CA GLU A 141 -1.07 -6.74 19.69
C GLU A 141 -2.44 -6.18 20.11
N ILE A 142 -3.15 -5.60 19.13
CA ILE A 142 -4.53 -5.14 19.27
C ILE A 142 -5.41 -5.75 18.16
N PRO A 143 -6.74 -5.78 18.35
CA PRO A 143 -7.64 -6.23 17.29
C PRO A 143 -7.48 -5.42 16.01
N MET A 144 -7.22 -6.10 14.91
CA MET A 144 -7.18 -5.50 13.58
C MET A 144 -8.61 -5.26 13.06
N GLN A 145 -8.78 -4.28 12.19
CA GLN A 145 -10.01 -4.08 11.43
C GLN A 145 -10.23 -5.27 10.49
N ASN A 146 -11.46 -5.44 10.01
CA ASN A 146 -11.73 -6.45 9.00
C ASN A 146 -11.13 -6.05 7.66
N GLY A 147 -10.44 -6.99 7.01
CA GLY A 147 -10.04 -6.87 5.61
C GLY A 147 -11.10 -7.43 4.67
N LEU A 148 -10.89 -7.29 3.38
CA LEU A 148 -11.70 -7.88 2.33
C LEU A 148 -11.61 -9.41 2.33
N LEU A 149 -10.43 -9.95 2.67
CA LEU A 149 -10.13 -11.37 2.56
C LEU A 149 -10.64 -12.15 3.79
N SER A 150 -11.26 -13.29 3.51
CA SER A 150 -11.85 -14.17 4.51
C SER A 150 -11.74 -15.62 4.06
N ARG A 151 -11.53 -16.55 5.00
CA ARG A 151 -11.62 -17.99 4.75
C ARG A 151 -13.05 -18.47 4.43
N ASP A 152 -14.04 -17.60 4.64
CA ASP A 152 -15.42 -17.84 4.20
C ASP A 152 -15.58 -17.57 2.69
N GLY A 153 -14.61 -16.94 2.02
CA GLY A 153 -14.56 -16.67 0.58
C GLY A 153 -15.49 -15.56 0.11
N TRP A 154 -15.88 -14.66 1.01
CA TRP A 154 -16.74 -13.52 0.69
C TRP A 154 -16.57 -12.38 1.71
N TYR A 155 -16.96 -11.17 1.29
CA TYR A 155 -17.10 -10.00 2.15
C TYR A 155 -18.19 -9.07 1.58
N VAL A 156 -18.78 -8.25 2.46
CA VAL A 156 -19.78 -7.22 2.07
C VAL A 156 -19.31 -5.87 2.59
N ILE A 157 -19.24 -4.90 1.70
CA ILE A 157 -19.01 -3.50 2.06
C ILE A 157 -20.32 -2.74 1.93
N ASP A 158 -20.74 -2.12 3.01
CA ASP A 158 -21.96 -1.32 3.11
C ASP A 158 -21.65 0.14 2.79
N ASP A 159 -22.19 0.67 1.70
CA ASP A 159 -21.94 2.02 1.22
C ASP A 159 -23.20 2.92 1.32
N GLU A 160 -24.26 2.42 1.94
CA GLU A 160 -25.57 3.10 2.00
C GLU A 160 -25.54 4.47 2.69
N ARG A 161 -24.56 4.66 3.58
CA ARG A 161 -24.42 5.89 4.39
C ARG A 161 -23.30 6.79 3.95
N SER A 162 -22.49 6.39 2.99
CA SER A 162 -21.38 7.20 2.49
C SER A 162 -21.88 8.47 1.82
N ASP A 163 -21.23 9.59 2.09
CA ASP A 163 -21.44 10.81 1.33
C ASP A 163 -21.02 10.60 -0.13
N LEU A 164 -21.64 11.35 -1.04
CA LEU A 164 -21.31 11.35 -2.45
C LEU A 164 -20.12 12.27 -2.73
N LEU A 165 -19.42 12.02 -3.82
CA LEU A 165 -18.38 12.89 -4.37
C LEU A 165 -18.91 13.55 -5.65
N VAL A 166 -19.35 14.80 -5.54
CA VAL A 166 -19.88 15.59 -6.66
C VAL A 166 -18.94 16.76 -6.93
N ASP A 167 -18.50 16.91 -8.17
CA ASP A 167 -17.51 17.92 -8.58
C ASP A 167 -16.23 17.92 -7.69
N GLY A 168 -15.83 16.71 -7.27
CA GLY A 168 -14.66 16.50 -6.43
C GLY A 168 -14.82 16.99 -4.99
N TRP A 169 -16.04 17.17 -4.50
CA TRP A 169 -16.33 17.55 -3.11
C TRP A 169 -17.42 16.68 -2.49
N LEU A 170 -17.45 16.64 -1.15
CA LEU A 170 -18.49 15.91 -0.42
C LEU A 170 -19.88 16.49 -0.69
N CYS A 171 -20.86 15.61 -0.89
CA CYS A 171 -22.26 15.94 -1.03
C CYS A 171 -23.09 14.97 -0.18
N PRO A 172 -23.99 15.47 0.69
CA PRO A 172 -24.84 14.60 1.50
C PRO A 172 -25.71 13.69 0.63
N ARG A 173 -25.79 12.41 1.00
CA ARG A 173 -26.62 11.40 0.31
C ARG A 173 -28.05 11.40 0.84
N ASP A 174 -29.03 11.21 -0.03
CA ASP A 174 -30.40 10.89 0.36
C ASP A 174 -30.49 9.44 0.88
N THR A 175 -30.48 9.29 2.19
CA THR A 175 -30.62 7.99 2.87
C THR A 175 -32.07 7.64 3.25
N LYS A 176 -33.06 8.47 2.88
CA LYS A 176 -34.47 8.22 3.17
C LYS A 176 -35.12 7.37 2.09
N SER A 177 -34.88 7.70 0.83
CA SER A 177 -35.34 6.90 -0.31
C SER A 177 -34.41 5.73 -0.58
N HIS A 178 -33.11 5.92 -0.60
CA HIS A 178 -32.08 4.93 -0.91
C HIS A 178 -31.55 4.28 0.38
N VAL A 179 -32.10 3.11 0.73
CA VAL A 179 -31.90 2.47 2.05
C VAL A 179 -31.05 1.21 2.02
N GLN A 180 -30.58 0.78 0.85
CA GLN A 180 -29.60 -0.30 0.70
C GLN A 180 -28.66 0.02 -0.46
N ASP A 181 -27.36 -0.12 -0.19
CA ASP A 181 -26.28 -0.01 -1.17
C ASP A 181 -25.10 -0.86 -0.68
N GLN A 182 -25.01 -2.08 -1.19
CA GLN A 182 -24.06 -3.09 -0.71
C GLN A 182 -23.24 -3.64 -1.85
N TYR A 183 -21.92 -3.66 -1.69
CA TYR A 183 -20.98 -4.32 -2.59
C TYR A 183 -20.64 -5.69 -2.04
N CYS A 184 -21.04 -6.72 -2.75
CA CYS A 184 -20.88 -8.12 -2.36
C CYS A 184 -19.73 -8.75 -3.15
N PHE A 185 -18.63 -9.00 -2.49
CA PHE A 185 -17.47 -9.71 -3.01
C PHE A 185 -17.60 -11.19 -2.66
N VAL A 186 -17.74 -12.07 -3.65
CA VAL A 186 -17.96 -13.51 -3.44
C VAL A 186 -16.99 -14.30 -4.30
N TYR A 187 -15.75 -14.42 -3.82
CA TYR A 187 -14.57 -14.82 -4.57
C TYR A 187 -14.09 -16.27 -4.28
N GLY A 188 -14.68 -16.95 -3.27
CA GLY A 188 -14.25 -18.30 -2.88
C GLY A 188 -12.81 -18.32 -2.36
N ASN A 189 -11.93 -19.04 -3.05
CA ASN A 189 -10.51 -19.11 -2.70
C ASN A 189 -9.63 -18.15 -3.51
N ASP A 190 -10.20 -17.38 -4.43
CA ASP A 190 -9.42 -16.50 -5.30
C ASP A 190 -9.24 -15.11 -4.65
N TYR A 191 -8.28 -15.03 -3.72
CA TYR A 191 -7.95 -13.79 -3.03
C TYR A 191 -7.42 -12.70 -3.97
N LYS A 192 -6.72 -13.08 -5.04
CA LYS A 192 -6.22 -12.11 -6.02
C LYS A 192 -7.35 -11.50 -6.84
N ALA A 193 -8.36 -12.29 -7.19
CA ALA A 193 -9.57 -11.77 -7.83
C ALA A 193 -10.31 -10.78 -6.92
N ALA A 194 -10.43 -11.09 -5.61
CA ALA A 194 -11.05 -10.17 -4.65
C ALA A 194 -10.34 -8.81 -4.57
N LEU A 195 -9.00 -8.82 -4.56
CA LEU A 195 -8.20 -7.59 -4.55
C LEU A 195 -8.31 -6.83 -5.87
N ALA A 196 -8.34 -7.52 -7.01
CA ALA A 196 -8.60 -6.91 -8.31
C ALA A 196 -10.00 -6.27 -8.38
N ASP A 197 -11.02 -6.93 -7.81
CA ASP A 197 -12.39 -6.42 -7.69
C ASP A 197 -12.45 -5.15 -6.83
N LEU A 198 -11.65 -5.08 -5.74
CA LEU A 198 -11.51 -3.86 -4.95
C LEU A 198 -10.99 -2.71 -5.82
N GLY A 199 -9.96 -2.96 -6.63
CA GLY A 199 -9.44 -1.97 -7.57
C GLY A 199 -10.44 -1.56 -8.65
N ALA A 200 -11.32 -2.46 -9.08
CA ALA A 200 -12.32 -2.17 -10.11
C ALA A 200 -13.41 -1.21 -9.63
N ILE A 201 -13.78 -1.23 -8.35
CA ILE A 201 -14.84 -0.37 -7.80
C ILE A 201 -14.31 0.82 -7.01
N SER A 202 -13.19 0.67 -6.32
CA SER A 202 -12.65 1.72 -5.44
C SER A 202 -11.47 2.48 -6.07
N GLY A 203 -11.12 2.17 -7.31
CA GLY A 203 -9.92 2.66 -7.96
C GLY A 203 -8.67 1.88 -7.53
N ARG A 204 -7.64 1.90 -8.34
CA ARG A 204 -6.38 1.22 -8.02
C ARG A 204 -5.51 2.08 -7.11
N VAL A 205 -4.66 1.43 -6.30
CA VAL A 205 -3.60 2.14 -5.59
C VAL A 205 -2.70 2.86 -6.63
N PRO A 206 -2.43 4.18 -6.48
CA PRO A 206 -1.60 4.89 -7.45
C PRO A 206 -0.12 4.51 -7.34
N MET A 207 0.64 4.77 -8.40
CA MET A 207 2.10 4.79 -8.29
C MET A 207 2.52 5.95 -7.38
N THR A 208 3.31 5.65 -6.38
CA THR A 208 3.89 6.67 -5.50
C THR A 208 5.13 7.32 -6.12
N ARG A 209 5.58 8.43 -5.57
CA ARG A 209 6.88 8.99 -5.92
C ARG A 209 7.98 8.02 -5.48
N LYS A 210 8.95 7.71 -6.34
CA LYS A 210 9.93 6.63 -6.13
C LYS A 210 10.69 6.75 -4.82
N TYR A 211 11.06 7.97 -4.40
CA TYR A 211 11.79 8.22 -3.16
C TYR A 211 11.00 7.84 -1.88
N ILE A 212 9.68 7.73 -1.97
CA ILE A 212 8.83 7.25 -0.86
C ILE A 212 9.23 5.83 -0.45
N HIS A 213 9.67 5.00 -1.41
CA HIS A 213 10.14 3.64 -1.13
C HIS A 213 11.62 3.57 -0.74
N GLY A 214 12.26 4.68 -0.54
CA GLY A 214 13.67 4.80 -0.12
C GLY A 214 13.86 4.65 1.38
N VAL A 215 14.90 5.31 1.85
CA VAL A 215 15.31 5.38 3.26
C VAL A 215 15.03 6.78 3.79
N TRP A 216 14.37 6.85 4.96
CA TRP A 216 13.97 8.11 5.58
C TRP A 216 14.56 8.23 6.95
N TYR A 217 15.03 9.45 7.29
CA TYR A 217 15.33 9.84 8.65
C TYR A 217 14.28 10.79 9.18
N CYS A 218 13.73 10.47 10.34
CA CYS A 218 12.81 11.28 11.09
C CYS A 218 13.13 11.20 12.58
N ARG A 219 12.92 12.29 13.30
CA ARG A 219 12.95 12.33 14.75
C ARG A 219 12.17 13.53 15.26
N TYR A 220 11.37 13.35 16.28
CA TYR A 220 10.81 14.46 17.03
C TYR A 220 11.93 15.15 17.80
N TRP A 221 12.52 16.19 17.19
CA TRP A 221 13.66 16.95 17.73
C TRP A 221 13.67 18.37 17.15
N ASP A 222 14.17 19.35 17.94
CA ASP A 222 14.29 20.75 17.53
C ASP A 222 15.63 20.99 16.83
N TYR A 223 15.78 20.54 15.59
CA TYR A 223 17.00 20.70 14.81
C TYR A 223 17.18 22.12 14.28
N THR A 224 18.46 22.58 14.26
CA THR A 224 18.89 23.75 13.48
C THR A 224 19.16 23.34 12.03
N SER A 225 19.36 24.34 11.14
CA SER A 225 19.77 24.10 9.75
C SER A 225 21.06 23.28 9.67
N GLU A 226 22.04 23.63 10.47
CA GLU A 226 23.32 22.94 10.49
C GLU A 226 23.21 21.49 11.00
N GLU A 227 22.36 21.26 12.01
CA GLU A 227 22.11 19.92 12.53
C GLU A 227 21.38 19.04 11.49
N PHE A 228 20.41 19.57 10.73
CA PHE A 228 19.80 18.83 9.63
C PHE A 228 20.82 18.43 8.56
N LEU A 229 21.72 19.33 8.18
CA LEU A 229 22.79 19.01 7.23
C LEU A 229 23.78 17.98 7.81
N SER A 230 24.11 18.08 9.10
CA SER A 230 24.99 17.12 9.78
C SER A 230 24.41 15.70 9.83
N ILE A 231 23.07 15.53 9.78
CA ILE A 231 22.45 14.22 9.65
C ILE A 231 22.81 13.60 8.30
N ILE A 232 22.71 14.38 7.20
CA ILE A 232 23.08 13.90 5.86
C ILE A 232 24.57 13.54 5.82
N ASP A 233 25.44 14.41 6.38
CA ASP A 233 26.88 14.14 6.51
C ASP A 233 27.14 12.82 7.26
N GLY A 234 26.45 12.59 8.38
CA GLY A 234 26.58 11.37 9.15
C GLY A 234 26.14 10.10 8.41
N TYR A 235 25.08 10.17 7.60
CA TYR A 235 24.67 9.06 6.73
C TYR A 235 25.76 8.75 5.69
N GLU A 236 26.31 9.78 5.04
CA GLU A 236 27.39 9.65 4.04
C GLU A 236 28.70 9.14 4.65
N GLU A 237 29.16 9.72 5.74
CA GLU A 237 30.40 9.36 6.43
C GLU A 237 30.39 7.93 6.97
N ASN A 238 29.23 7.43 7.38
CA ASN A 238 29.06 6.08 7.92
C ASN A 238 28.58 5.06 6.88
N ASP A 239 28.52 5.44 5.61
CA ASP A 239 28.14 4.58 4.48
C ASP A 239 26.71 4.02 4.62
N PHE A 240 25.74 4.90 4.87
CA PHE A 240 24.29 4.59 4.86
C PHE A 240 23.58 5.38 3.78
N PRO A 241 22.59 4.78 3.08
CA PRO A 241 21.76 5.51 2.12
C PRO A 241 20.74 6.39 2.84
N LEU A 242 20.32 7.49 2.18
CA LEU A 242 19.26 8.37 2.65
C LEU A 242 18.56 8.99 1.43
N ASP A 243 17.23 8.87 1.32
CA ASP A 243 16.42 9.47 0.26
C ASP A 243 15.52 10.59 0.74
N ASN A 244 15.08 10.56 2.01
CA ASN A 244 14.16 11.55 2.56
C ASN A 244 14.55 11.98 3.97
N LEU A 245 14.50 13.29 4.20
CA LEU A 245 14.69 13.91 5.50
C LEU A 245 13.36 14.53 5.95
N VAL A 246 12.80 14.02 7.05
CA VAL A 246 11.56 14.50 7.63
C VAL A 246 11.85 15.59 8.65
N PHE A 247 11.28 16.78 8.44
CA PHE A 247 11.30 17.85 9.43
C PHE A 247 10.04 17.69 10.30
N ASP A 248 10.25 17.23 11.51
CA ASP A 248 9.19 17.09 12.51
C ASP A 248 8.79 18.47 13.08
N MET A 249 7.76 18.56 13.92
CA MET A 249 7.14 19.79 14.42
C MET A 249 8.09 20.95 14.73
N GLY A 250 9.36 20.66 14.99
CA GLY A 250 10.40 21.69 15.24
C GLY A 250 10.66 22.64 14.08
N TRP A 251 10.17 22.38 12.87
CA TRP A 251 10.37 23.26 11.72
C TRP A 251 9.59 24.57 11.82
N HIS A 252 8.44 24.58 12.51
CA HIS A 252 7.56 25.75 12.66
C HIS A 252 7.52 26.29 14.09
N THR A 253 7.06 27.53 14.24
CA THR A 253 6.75 28.12 15.52
C THR A 253 5.42 27.58 16.05
N TYR A 254 5.33 27.38 17.34
CA TYR A 254 4.05 27.13 18.01
C TYR A 254 3.99 27.91 19.31
N ASP A 255 2.83 28.46 19.63
CA ASP A 255 2.61 29.14 20.90
C ASP A 255 1.89 28.21 21.88
N ALA A 256 2.63 27.71 22.86
CA ALA A 256 2.08 26.87 23.93
C ALA A 256 0.96 27.55 24.76
N ARG A 257 0.78 28.87 24.64
CA ARG A 257 -0.29 29.64 25.29
C ARG A 257 -1.57 29.62 24.47
N ILE A 258 -1.49 29.39 23.16
CA ILE A 258 -2.62 29.23 22.27
C ILE A 258 -3.00 27.77 22.31
N GLY A 259 -3.66 27.35 23.38
CA GLY A 259 -4.27 26.03 23.41
C GLY A 259 -5.43 25.96 22.42
N THR A 260 -5.78 24.74 22.02
CA THR A 260 -6.93 24.38 21.16
C THR A 260 -8.30 24.77 21.75
N GLY A 261 -8.34 25.57 22.81
CA GLY A 261 -9.53 25.81 23.63
C GLY A 261 -9.90 24.63 24.54
N HIS A 262 -9.16 23.55 24.50
CA HIS A 262 -9.29 22.39 25.37
C HIS A 262 -8.19 22.45 26.43
N ALA A 263 -8.61 22.50 27.69
CA ALA A 263 -7.73 22.70 28.84
C ALA A 263 -6.52 21.72 28.80
N GLY A 264 -5.32 22.28 28.68
CA GLY A 264 -4.06 21.54 28.78
C GLY A 264 -3.42 21.06 27.49
N SER A 265 -4.00 21.28 26.29
CA SER A 265 -3.34 20.95 25.05
C SER A 265 -2.42 22.06 24.58
N ARG A 266 -1.20 21.71 24.22
CA ARG A 266 -0.30 22.56 23.42
C ARG A 266 -0.80 22.52 21.98
N SER A 267 -0.84 23.65 21.28
CA SER A 267 -1.05 23.63 19.84
C SER A 267 0.17 23.02 19.17
N TRP A 268 -0.03 21.90 18.46
CA TRP A 268 0.99 21.33 17.57
C TRP A 268 0.88 21.91 16.16
N THR A 269 -0.21 22.63 15.87
CA THR A 269 -0.45 23.28 14.60
C THR A 269 0.48 24.47 14.41
N GLY A 270 1.07 24.63 13.24
CA GLY A 270 1.87 25.80 12.87
C GLY A 270 2.38 25.76 11.45
N TYR A 271 2.50 26.94 10.81
CA TYR A 271 2.90 27.09 9.41
C TYR A 271 3.98 28.17 9.22
N THR A 272 4.28 28.94 10.27
CA THR A 272 5.36 29.93 10.26
C THR A 272 6.66 29.24 10.61
N TRP A 273 7.66 29.32 9.74
CA TRP A 273 8.97 28.74 9.99
C TRP A 273 9.65 29.29 11.25
N GLU A 274 10.25 28.41 12.06
CA GLU A 274 11.02 28.80 13.25
C GLU A 274 12.37 29.40 12.86
N ARG A 275 12.38 30.68 12.54
CA ARG A 275 13.54 31.40 11.99
C ARG A 275 14.75 31.44 12.92
N LYS A 276 14.59 31.17 14.21
CA LYS A 276 15.73 31.10 15.14
C LYS A 276 16.56 29.84 14.92
N ARG A 277 15.92 28.74 14.52
CA ARG A 277 16.57 27.47 14.22
C ARG A 277 16.86 27.32 12.74
N ILE A 278 15.96 27.77 11.91
CA ILE A 278 16.03 27.69 10.46
C ILE A 278 15.88 29.10 9.86
N PRO A 279 16.95 29.90 9.86
CA PRO A 279 16.89 31.29 9.42
C PRO A 279 16.44 31.46 7.98
N ASP A 280 16.89 30.57 7.08
CA ASP A 280 16.55 30.53 5.67
C ASP A 280 16.13 29.10 5.26
N PRO A 281 14.82 28.78 5.35
CA PRO A 281 14.31 27.48 4.96
C PRO A 281 14.52 27.14 3.50
N GLY A 282 14.40 28.14 2.61
CA GLY A 282 14.60 27.92 1.18
C GLY A 282 16.04 27.49 0.86
N ALA A 283 17.02 28.15 1.47
CA ALA A 283 18.42 27.77 1.31
C ALA A 283 18.70 26.38 1.91
N LEU A 284 18.12 26.04 3.07
CA LEU A 284 18.26 24.71 3.67
C LEU A 284 17.70 23.63 2.74
N ILE A 285 16.47 23.78 2.28
CA ILE A 285 15.82 22.79 1.39
C ILE A 285 16.60 22.65 0.07
N ALA A 286 17.04 23.76 -0.51
CA ALA A 286 17.84 23.74 -1.73
C ALA A 286 19.16 22.98 -1.54
N GLU A 287 19.83 23.11 -0.38
CA GLU A 287 21.04 22.37 -0.07
C GLU A 287 20.76 20.87 0.16
N VAL A 288 19.66 20.51 0.83
CA VAL A 288 19.22 19.12 0.98
C VAL A 288 18.98 18.49 -0.40
N HIS A 289 18.26 19.17 -1.29
CA HIS A 289 18.02 18.73 -2.65
C HIS A 289 19.31 18.60 -3.47
N ARG A 290 20.24 19.53 -3.32
CA ARG A 290 21.54 19.46 -4.01
C ARG A 290 22.31 18.18 -3.66
N ARG A 291 22.09 17.65 -2.46
CA ARG A 291 22.64 16.36 -1.98
C ARG A 291 21.81 15.15 -2.42
N GLY A 292 20.74 15.35 -3.22
CA GLY A 292 19.87 14.28 -3.73
C GLY A 292 18.91 13.70 -2.69
N VAL A 293 18.62 14.43 -1.62
CA VAL A 293 17.68 14.07 -0.56
C VAL A 293 16.43 14.92 -0.67
N THR A 294 15.25 14.34 -0.47
CA THR A 294 13.96 15.04 -0.45
C THR A 294 13.57 15.47 0.96
N VAL A 295 12.64 16.42 1.07
CA VAL A 295 12.18 16.99 2.34
C VAL A 295 10.69 16.80 2.52
N SER A 296 10.27 16.22 3.65
CA SER A 296 8.86 16.25 4.07
C SER A 296 8.69 17.03 5.38
N LEU A 297 7.54 17.67 5.51
CA LEU A 297 7.20 18.48 6.69
C LEU A 297 6.07 17.80 7.48
N ASN A 298 6.24 17.68 8.79
CA ASN A 298 5.17 17.24 9.70
C ASN A 298 4.09 18.33 9.83
N ASP A 299 2.83 17.93 9.88
CA ASP A 299 1.67 18.81 10.01
C ASP A 299 0.57 18.25 10.92
N HIS A 300 0.07 19.11 11.81
CA HIS A 300 -1.08 18.86 12.70
C HIS A 300 -2.11 19.98 12.48
N PRO A 301 -3.00 19.89 11.50
CA PRO A 301 -3.77 21.05 10.98
C PRO A 301 -4.95 21.51 11.84
N HIS A 302 -5.31 20.77 12.88
CA HIS A 302 -6.60 20.87 13.60
C HIS A 302 -6.94 22.24 14.20
N ASP A 303 -5.96 23.11 14.47
CA ASP A 303 -6.22 24.47 14.94
C ASP A 303 -6.36 25.49 13.79
N GLY A 304 -6.07 25.10 12.54
CA GLY A 304 -6.08 25.99 11.39
C GLY A 304 -5.00 27.09 11.48
N ILE A 305 -5.16 28.15 10.69
CA ILE A 305 -4.22 29.28 10.66
C ILE A 305 -4.61 30.27 11.76
N ARG A 306 -3.68 30.53 12.71
CA ARG A 306 -3.92 31.33 13.91
C ARG A 306 -3.32 32.73 13.82
N PRO A 307 -3.75 33.70 14.69
CA PRO A 307 -3.32 35.13 14.64
C PRO A 307 -1.80 35.36 14.73
N HIS A 308 -1.04 34.44 15.30
CA HIS A 308 0.43 34.53 15.39
C HIS A 308 1.16 34.14 14.12
N GLU A 309 0.47 33.50 13.17
CA GLU A 309 1.06 33.01 11.93
C GLU A 309 1.34 34.16 10.94
N GLU A 310 2.48 34.12 10.25
CA GLU A 310 2.86 35.13 9.26
C GLU A 310 1.80 35.32 8.16
N MET A 311 1.13 34.23 7.77
CA MET A 311 0.10 34.25 6.71
C MET A 311 -1.30 34.58 7.19
N TYR A 312 -1.56 34.76 8.51
CA TYR A 312 -2.90 34.93 9.07
C TYR A 312 -3.69 36.06 8.44
N ALA A 313 -3.10 37.25 8.33
CA ALA A 313 -3.81 38.42 7.78
C ALA A 313 -4.24 38.21 6.32
N ALA A 314 -3.38 37.58 5.50
CA ALA A 314 -3.68 37.26 4.11
C ALA A 314 -4.75 36.16 4.00
N PHE A 315 -4.66 35.14 4.84
CA PHE A 315 -5.69 34.10 4.93
C PHE A 315 -7.08 34.66 5.27
N MET A 316 -7.17 35.47 6.31
CA MET A 316 -8.44 36.09 6.73
C MET A 316 -9.01 37.04 5.66
N ALA A 317 -8.15 37.77 4.94
CA ALA A 317 -8.57 38.64 3.83
C ALA A 317 -9.17 37.83 2.67
N ASP A 318 -8.51 36.73 2.26
CA ASP A 318 -9.02 35.81 1.20
C ASP A 318 -10.32 35.13 1.61
N MET A 319 -10.48 34.80 2.89
CA MET A 319 -11.73 34.29 3.43
C MET A 319 -12.84 35.34 3.46
N GLY A 320 -12.50 36.64 3.45
CA GLY A 320 -13.42 37.74 3.64
C GLY A 320 -13.94 37.81 5.08
N ALA A 321 -13.15 37.40 6.06
CA ALA A 321 -13.48 37.29 7.46
C ALA A 321 -12.79 38.39 8.30
N ASP A 322 -13.39 38.73 9.45
CA ASP A 322 -12.82 39.70 10.37
C ASP A 322 -11.62 39.11 11.11
N PRO A 323 -10.41 39.72 11.00
CA PRO A 323 -9.22 39.22 11.67
C PRO A 323 -9.29 39.19 13.21
N ALA A 324 -10.23 39.95 13.80
CA ALA A 324 -10.45 39.89 15.23
C ALA A 324 -11.12 38.60 15.72
N HIS A 325 -11.72 37.85 14.80
CA HIS A 325 -12.46 36.60 15.09
C HIS A 325 -11.86 35.43 14.29
N PRO A 326 -10.82 34.74 14.80
CA PRO A 326 -10.19 33.62 14.13
C PRO A 326 -11.19 32.54 13.73
N LEU A 327 -11.09 32.06 12.48
CA LEU A 327 -11.92 30.97 11.98
C LEU A 327 -11.50 29.62 12.62
N LEU A 328 -12.47 28.78 12.87
CA LEU A 328 -12.20 27.38 13.24
C LEU A 328 -11.82 26.58 11.99
N PHE A 329 -11.01 25.54 12.20
CA PHE A 329 -10.69 24.60 11.14
C PHE A 329 -11.96 23.88 10.65
N ASP A 330 -12.23 23.93 9.35
CA ASP A 330 -13.47 23.43 8.76
C ASP A 330 -13.21 22.63 7.48
N LEU A 331 -13.14 21.31 7.62
CA LEU A 331 -12.96 20.36 6.51
C LEU A 331 -14.15 20.30 5.55
N GLY A 332 -15.34 20.72 6.00
CA GLY A 332 -16.57 20.71 5.20
C GLY A 332 -16.72 21.93 4.30
N ASP A 333 -16.01 23.02 4.58
CA ASP A 333 -16.04 24.24 3.78
C ASP A 333 -14.96 24.22 2.70
N ARG A 334 -15.39 24.11 1.44
CA ARG A 334 -14.49 24.07 0.27
C ARG A 334 -13.62 25.33 0.17
N LYS A 335 -14.22 26.52 0.37
CA LYS A 335 -13.48 27.78 0.30
C LYS A 335 -12.42 27.84 1.40
N TYR A 336 -12.78 27.38 2.61
CA TYR A 336 -11.84 27.31 3.72
C TYR A 336 -10.63 26.44 3.37
N MET A 337 -10.84 25.21 2.91
CA MET A 337 -9.76 24.28 2.63
C MET A 337 -8.88 24.71 1.45
N GLU A 338 -9.47 25.24 0.37
CA GLU A 338 -8.69 25.78 -0.76
C GLU A 338 -7.83 26.98 -0.31
N THR A 339 -8.38 27.86 0.55
CA THR A 339 -7.65 29.01 1.08
C THR A 339 -6.60 28.58 2.12
N PHE A 340 -6.93 27.58 2.94
CA PHE A 340 -5.99 26.98 3.89
C PHE A 340 -4.74 26.44 3.19
N PHE A 341 -4.87 25.57 2.20
CA PHE A 341 -3.72 25.04 1.44
C PHE A 341 -2.91 26.15 0.77
N LYS A 342 -3.57 27.15 0.20
CA LYS A 342 -2.90 28.29 -0.41
C LYS A 342 -1.95 29.00 0.56
N HIS A 343 -2.37 29.22 1.79
CA HIS A 343 -1.61 29.99 2.76
C HIS A 343 -0.73 29.13 3.68
N ALA A 344 -1.18 27.93 4.08
CA ALA A 344 -0.44 27.05 4.96
C ALA A 344 0.64 26.23 4.24
N HIS A 345 0.36 25.72 3.03
CA HIS A 345 1.21 24.75 2.37
C HIS A 345 2.01 25.28 1.18
N HIS A 346 1.33 26.02 0.28
CA HIS A 346 1.95 26.33 -1.02
C HIS A 346 3.25 27.11 -0.92
N ALA A 347 3.40 27.98 0.07
CA ALA A 347 4.66 28.72 0.27
C ALA A 347 5.83 27.79 0.60
N SER A 348 5.64 26.80 1.45
CA SER A 348 6.68 25.80 1.79
C SER A 348 6.96 24.85 0.61
N GLU A 349 5.93 24.43 -0.13
CA GLU A 349 6.10 23.64 -1.35
C GLU A 349 6.81 24.39 -2.47
N ASP A 350 6.59 25.71 -2.57
CA ASP A 350 7.28 26.55 -3.56
C ASP A 350 8.74 26.82 -3.18
N MET A 351 9.08 26.73 -1.89
CA MET A 351 10.47 26.69 -1.40
C MET A 351 11.13 25.33 -1.62
N GLY A 352 10.34 24.26 -1.89
CA GLY A 352 10.88 22.94 -2.21
C GLY A 352 10.43 21.79 -1.30
N ALA A 353 9.56 22.01 -0.31
CA ALA A 353 8.99 20.89 0.44
C ALA A 353 8.30 19.92 -0.52
N ASP A 354 8.67 18.64 -0.46
CA ASP A 354 8.25 17.64 -1.42
C ASP A 354 6.88 17.06 -1.11
N PHE A 355 6.56 16.82 0.16
CA PHE A 355 5.27 16.32 0.59
C PHE A 355 5.06 16.55 2.10
N TRP A 356 3.85 16.23 2.58
CA TRP A 356 3.42 16.46 3.95
C TRP A 356 3.25 15.15 4.72
N TRP A 357 3.70 15.13 5.97
CA TRP A 357 3.33 14.13 6.95
C TRP A 357 2.17 14.67 7.77
N LEU A 358 0.97 14.25 7.43
CA LEU A 358 -0.25 14.56 8.17
C LEU A 358 -0.36 13.64 9.39
N ASP A 359 -0.04 14.16 10.55
CA ASP A 359 -0.18 13.44 11.82
C ASP A 359 -1.52 13.81 12.48
N TRP A 360 -2.59 13.23 11.96
CA TRP A 360 -3.94 13.49 12.45
C TRP A 360 -4.23 12.64 13.68
N GLN A 361 -4.39 13.29 14.86
CA GLN A 361 -4.67 12.66 16.16
C GLN A 361 -5.96 13.19 16.81
N GLN A 362 -6.80 13.91 16.07
CA GLN A 362 -7.94 14.65 16.60
C GLN A 362 -9.30 14.03 16.28
N ASN A 363 -9.35 12.73 15.93
CA ASN A 363 -10.63 12.03 15.68
C ASN A 363 -11.61 12.12 16.85
N TYR A 364 -11.12 12.20 18.10
CA TYR A 364 -11.97 12.39 19.28
C TYR A 364 -12.63 13.77 19.37
N LEU A 365 -12.06 14.79 18.72
CA LEU A 365 -12.60 16.16 18.63
C LEU A 365 -13.44 16.36 17.37
N TYR A 366 -12.98 15.79 16.28
CA TYR A 366 -13.54 15.92 14.93
C TYR A 366 -13.70 14.52 14.31
N PRO A 367 -14.66 13.70 14.83
CA PRO A 367 -14.82 12.33 14.31
C PRO A 367 -15.35 12.32 12.87
N GLU A 368 -16.23 13.28 12.55
CA GLU A 368 -16.86 13.43 11.23
C GLU A 368 -16.67 14.86 10.70
N VAL A 369 -16.68 14.99 9.38
CA VAL A 369 -16.71 16.29 8.71
C VAL A 369 -18.04 16.98 9.01
N ARG A 370 -17.99 18.24 9.44
CA ARG A 370 -19.19 18.99 9.80
C ARG A 370 -20.20 19.05 8.65
N GLY A 371 -21.40 18.52 8.88
CA GLY A 371 -22.47 18.45 7.89
C GLY A 371 -22.45 17.22 6.99
N TYR A 372 -21.51 16.30 7.20
CA TYR A 372 -21.33 15.08 6.43
C TYR A 372 -21.20 13.86 7.34
N ARG A 373 -21.17 12.67 6.76
CA ARG A 373 -20.97 11.38 7.46
C ARG A 373 -19.58 10.82 7.28
N SER A 374 -18.83 11.36 6.34
CA SER A 374 -17.43 10.99 6.10
C SER A 374 -16.60 11.33 7.33
N THR A 375 -15.69 10.45 7.72
CA THR A 375 -14.77 10.76 8.81
C THR A 375 -13.82 11.89 8.42
N SER A 376 -13.41 12.68 9.41
CA SER A 376 -12.44 13.76 9.15
C SER A 376 -11.14 13.23 8.59
N LEU A 377 -10.66 12.07 9.06
CA LEU A 377 -9.42 11.45 8.56
C LEU A 377 -9.55 11.02 7.10
N GLN A 378 -10.68 10.42 6.68
CA GLN A 378 -10.91 10.07 5.28
C GLN A 378 -10.82 11.29 4.37
N TRP A 379 -11.55 12.35 4.74
CA TRP A 379 -11.66 13.52 3.89
C TRP A 379 -10.38 14.34 3.85
N ILE A 380 -9.68 14.48 4.97
CA ILE A 380 -8.42 15.22 5.01
C ILE A 380 -7.31 14.48 4.24
N ASN A 381 -7.27 13.13 4.27
CA ASN A 381 -6.34 12.33 3.46
C ASN A 381 -6.55 12.59 1.96
N GLU A 382 -7.80 12.58 1.49
CA GLU A 382 -8.16 12.92 0.11
C GLU A 382 -7.66 14.32 -0.28
N LEU A 383 -7.96 15.33 0.56
CA LEU A 383 -7.59 16.71 0.28
C LEU A 383 -6.08 16.92 0.25
N TYR A 384 -5.34 16.36 1.23
CA TYR A 384 -3.88 16.46 1.30
C TYR A 384 -3.21 15.77 0.11
N TYR A 385 -3.69 14.58 -0.25
CA TYR A 385 -3.16 13.87 -1.41
C TYR A 385 -3.34 14.67 -2.69
N ARG A 386 -4.57 15.13 -2.96
CA ARG A 386 -4.92 15.88 -4.18
C ARG A 386 -4.17 17.19 -4.31
N GLN A 387 -4.00 17.94 -3.21
CA GLN A 387 -3.33 19.23 -3.28
C GLN A 387 -1.84 19.09 -3.67
N THR A 388 -1.18 17.96 -3.33
CA THR A 388 0.22 17.71 -3.74
C THR A 388 0.38 17.38 -5.22
N GLU A 389 -0.71 17.13 -5.95
CA GLU A 389 -0.71 16.93 -7.41
C GLU A 389 -0.63 18.25 -8.22
N ARG A 390 -0.78 19.40 -7.56
CA ARG A 390 -0.91 20.72 -8.20
C ARG A 390 0.21 21.07 -9.20
N LYS A 391 1.39 20.49 -9.07
CA LYS A 391 2.52 20.69 -10.00
C LYS A 391 2.64 19.61 -11.08
N GLY A 392 1.59 18.82 -11.31
CA GLY A 392 1.60 17.67 -12.23
C GLY A 392 2.40 16.48 -11.71
N LEU A 393 2.70 16.48 -10.43
CA LEU A 393 3.36 15.38 -9.72
C LEU A 393 2.35 14.32 -9.30
N ARG A 394 2.82 13.12 -8.97
CA ARG A 394 2.01 12.12 -8.27
C ARG A 394 1.60 12.67 -6.92
N GLY A 395 0.38 12.38 -6.50
CA GLY A 395 -0.06 12.67 -5.15
C GLY A 395 0.89 12.00 -4.14
N ALA A 396 1.10 12.65 -3.01
CA ALA A 396 1.90 12.12 -1.92
C ALA A 396 1.33 12.64 -0.60
N GLY A 397 0.80 11.74 0.20
CA GLY A 397 0.36 11.97 1.55
C GLY A 397 1.01 10.94 2.46
N TYR A 398 1.54 11.34 3.59
CA TYR A 398 2.00 10.43 4.62
C TYR A 398 1.08 10.61 5.83
N SER A 399 0.18 9.67 6.06
CA SER A 399 -0.91 9.81 7.04
C SER A 399 -1.32 8.46 7.62
N ARG A 400 -2.30 8.47 8.52
CA ARG A 400 -2.88 7.28 9.14
C ARG A 400 -3.91 6.64 8.22
N TRP A 401 -4.15 5.33 8.35
CA TRP A 401 -5.17 4.62 7.61
C TRP A 401 -6.58 5.11 7.98
N ALA A 402 -7.38 5.49 6.99
CA ALA A 402 -8.70 6.09 7.18
C ALA A 402 -9.88 5.18 6.79
N GLY A 403 -9.64 3.92 6.40
CA GLY A 403 -10.70 2.99 6.03
C GLY A 403 -10.81 2.71 4.53
N TRP A 404 -11.93 2.09 4.11
CA TRP A 404 -12.15 1.70 2.72
C TRP A 404 -12.05 2.89 1.76
N GLY A 405 -11.24 2.74 0.72
CA GLY A 405 -10.94 3.78 -0.27
C GLY A 405 -9.64 4.54 -0.02
N ASP A 406 -9.08 4.47 1.21
CA ASP A 406 -7.85 5.20 1.57
C ASP A 406 -6.58 4.68 0.88
N HIS A 407 -6.62 3.48 0.29
CA HIS A 407 -5.52 2.98 -0.55
C HIS A 407 -5.17 3.88 -1.75
N ARG A 408 -6.07 4.80 -2.12
CA ARG A 408 -5.78 5.81 -3.14
C ARG A 408 -4.87 6.95 -2.64
N HIS A 409 -4.61 7.02 -1.34
CA HIS A 409 -3.83 8.09 -0.69
C HIS A 409 -2.60 7.55 0.05
N PRO A 410 -1.72 6.76 -0.62
CA PRO A 410 -0.53 6.25 0.05
C PRO A 410 0.46 7.40 0.34
N ILE A 411 1.24 7.24 1.40
CA ILE A 411 1.64 6.11 2.21
C ILE A 411 1.11 6.29 3.64
N GLN A 412 0.93 5.19 4.37
CA GLN A 412 0.43 5.24 5.74
C GLN A 412 1.55 5.05 6.78
N PHE A 413 1.35 5.63 7.98
CA PHE A 413 2.14 5.29 9.16
C PHE A 413 1.26 4.79 10.30
N SER A 414 1.87 3.96 11.17
CA SER A 414 1.10 3.27 12.22
C SER A 414 0.89 4.10 13.50
N GLY A 415 1.54 5.26 13.62
CA GLY A 415 1.51 6.06 14.84
C GLY A 415 2.67 5.74 15.80
N ASP A 416 2.57 6.28 17.03
CA ASP A 416 3.61 6.31 18.06
C ASP A 416 3.79 4.95 18.77
N ALA A 417 4.34 3.96 18.07
CA ALA A 417 4.50 2.60 18.54
C ALA A 417 5.49 2.48 19.73
N GLN A 418 5.22 1.56 20.67
CA GLN A 418 6.12 1.27 21.78
C GLN A 418 7.33 0.45 21.34
N ALA A 419 8.54 0.82 21.75
CA ALA A 419 9.78 0.10 21.47
C ALA A 419 9.89 -1.16 22.34
N ASN A 420 9.24 -2.26 21.94
CA ASN A 420 9.32 -3.58 22.58
C ASN A 420 9.16 -4.71 21.55
N TRP A 421 9.41 -5.94 21.99
CA TRP A 421 9.38 -7.12 21.12
C TRP A 421 7.97 -7.49 20.64
N GLU A 422 6.97 -7.31 21.49
CA GLU A 422 5.57 -7.59 21.20
C GLU A 422 5.06 -6.67 20.10
N MET A 423 5.47 -5.41 20.12
CA MET A 423 5.10 -4.45 19.08
C MET A 423 5.80 -4.76 17.75
N LEU A 424 7.08 -5.12 17.76
CA LEU A 424 7.77 -5.57 16.54
C LEU A 424 7.05 -6.79 15.94
N ALA A 425 6.70 -7.78 16.75
CA ALA A 425 5.95 -8.95 16.28
C ALA A 425 4.60 -8.55 15.68
N PHE A 426 3.89 -7.63 16.32
CA PHE A 426 2.61 -7.17 15.81
C PHE A 426 2.74 -6.36 14.51
N GLU A 427 3.73 -5.50 14.37
CA GLU A 427 3.94 -4.73 13.13
C GLU A 427 4.29 -5.63 11.92
N VAL A 428 5.01 -6.72 12.11
CA VAL A 428 5.26 -7.70 11.05
C VAL A 428 3.94 -8.30 10.55
N LYS A 429 3.10 -8.79 11.48
CA LYS A 429 1.76 -9.32 11.21
C LYS A 429 0.86 -8.27 10.54
N LEU A 430 0.79 -7.08 11.13
CA LEU A 430 -0.02 -5.97 10.67
C LEU A 430 0.32 -5.57 9.24
N THR A 431 1.62 -5.43 8.92
CA THR A 431 2.09 -5.02 7.60
C THR A 431 1.62 -5.97 6.52
N ALA A 432 1.75 -7.27 6.75
CA ALA A 432 1.31 -8.28 5.79
C ALA A 432 -0.22 -8.32 5.66
N ALA A 433 -0.96 -8.34 6.78
CA ALA A 433 -2.41 -8.46 6.78
C ALA A 433 -3.14 -7.19 6.29
N SER A 434 -2.52 -6.02 6.41
CA SER A 434 -3.12 -4.74 5.98
C SER A 434 -3.44 -4.69 4.48
N GLY A 435 -2.68 -5.42 3.67
CA GLY A 435 -2.93 -5.57 2.24
C GLY A 435 -4.30 -6.20 1.93
N ASN A 436 -4.91 -6.92 2.88
CA ASN A 436 -6.25 -7.48 2.74
C ASN A 436 -7.36 -6.41 2.60
N ALA A 437 -7.08 -5.16 2.96
CA ALA A 437 -8.02 -4.05 2.82
C ALA A 437 -7.51 -2.96 1.86
N GLY A 438 -6.41 -3.21 1.16
CA GLY A 438 -5.79 -2.22 0.27
C GLY A 438 -4.75 -1.32 0.93
N CYS A 439 -4.49 -1.42 2.22
CA CYS A 439 -3.40 -0.70 2.88
C CYS A 439 -2.06 -1.37 2.57
N TYR A 440 -1.42 -0.93 1.48
CA TYR A 440 -0.28 -1.64 0.90
C TYR A 440 1.08 -1.12 1.34
N TYR A 441 1.18 0.14 1.77
CA TYR A 441 2.47 0.80 1.98
C TYR A 441 2.55 1.44 3.35
N TRP A 442 3.31 0.79 4.25
CA TRP A 442 3.60 1.29 5.58
C TRP A 442 5.00 1.89 5.67
N ALA A 443 5.09 3.01 6.39
CA ALA A 443 6.33 3.57 6.90
C ALA A 443 6.23 3.68 8.43
N HIS A 444 6.48 2.56 9.09
CA HIS A 444 6.45 2.46 10.56
C HIS A 444 7.57 3.25 11.23
N ASP A 445 7.45 3.47 12.54
CA ASP A 445 8.50 4.00 13.39
C ASP A 445 9.54 2.91 13.70
N ILE A 446 10.47 2.63 12.76
CA ILE A 446 11.46 1.57 12.92
C ILE A 446 12.34 1.82 14.16
N GLY A 447 12.33 0.85 15.07
CA GLY A 447 12.95 0.92 16.38
C GLY A 447 12.01 1.36 17.51
N GLY A 448 10.76 1.70 17.17
CA GLY A 448 9.72 2.18 18.08
C GLY A 448 9.87 3.65 18.46
N PHE A 449 8.74 4.36 18.60
CA PHE A 449 8.70 5.79 18.91
C PHE A 449 9.14 6.09 20.32
N ARG A 450 8.66 5.34 21.32
CA ARG A 450 8.96 5.54 22.75
C ARG A 450 9.25 4.23 23.46
N GLY A 451 9.98 4.29 24.56
CA GLY A 451 10.35 3.12 25.38
C GLY A 451 11.78 3.24 25.88
N ASP A 452 12.40 2.12 26.24
CA ASP A 452 13.78 2.09 26.64
C ASP A 452 14.70 1.74 25.46
N PRO A 453 15.93 2.27 25.45
CA PRO A 453 16.93 1.92 24.44
C PRO A 453 17.21 0.42 24.42
N ASN A 454 17.09 -0.21 23.26
CA ASN A 454 17.47 -1.60 23.07
C ASN A 454 18.14 -1.75 21.68
N PRO A 455 19.47 -1.78 21.60
CA PRO A 455 20.19 -1.88 20.34
C PRO A 455 19.86 -3.13 19.54
N GLU A 456 19.72 -4.30 20.19
CA GLU A 456 19.32 -5.55 19.52
C GLU A 456 17.94 -5.43 18.88
N LEU A 457 16.94 -4.94 19.62
CA LEU A 457 15.59 -4.70 19.12
C LEU A 457 15.63 -3.75 17.90
N THR A 458 16.44 -2.69 17.96
CA THR A 458 16.58 -1.74 16.86
C THR A 458 17.15 -2.41 15.60
N VAL A 459 18.14 -3.30 15.74
CA VAL A 459 18.68 -4.09 14.62
C VAL A 459 17.59 -5.00 14.04
N ARG A 460 16.87 -5.77 14.88
CA ARG A 460 15.80 -6.68 14.41
C ARG A 460 14.66 -5.92 13.74
N TRP A 461 14.30 -4.74 14.26
CA TRP A 461 13.31 -3.87 13.61
C TRP A 461 13.81 -3.32 12.28
N THR A 462 15.11 -2.99 12.17
CA THR A 462 15.73 -2.56 10.92
C THR A 462 15.73 -3.69 9.87
N GLN A 463 15.92 -4.95 10.27
CA GLN A 463 15.80 -6.12 9.39
C GLN A 463 14.40 -6.22 8.76
N PHE A 464 13.36 -6.06 9.58
CA PHE A 464 11.98 -5.97 9.10
C PHE A 464 11.76 -4.73 8.22
N GLY A 465 12.19 -3.55 8.70
CA GLY A 465 12.02 -2.29 7.97
C GLY A 465 12.69 -2.25 6.60
N ALA A 466 13.79 -2.99 6.42
CA ALA A 466 14.44 -3.10 5.10
C ALA A 466 13.55 -3.79 4.05
N LEU A 467 12.55 -4.56 4.47
CA LEU A 467 11.55 -5.23 3.64
C LEU A 467 10.12 -4.69 3.87
N SER A 468 9.99 -3.44 4.28
CA SER A 468 8.72 -2.70 4.31
C SER A 468 8.62 -1.75 3.11
N ALA A 469 7.49 -1.09 2.93
CA ALA A 469 7.31 -0.16 1.80
C ALA A 469 8.29 1.02 1.86
N ALA A 470 8.59 1.54 3.07
CA ALA A 470 9.63 2.54 3.31
C ALA A 470 10.44 2.15 4.55
N LEU A 471 11.76 2.33 4.53
CA LEU A 471 12.60 2.19 5.72
C LEU A 471 12.71 3.57 6.39
N ARG A 472 11.82 3.84 7.34
CA ARG A 472 11.78 5.10 8.10
C ARG A 472 12.15 4.86 9.55
N VAL A 473 13.22 5.46 10.05
CA VAL A 473 13.49 5.49 11.47
C VAL A 473 12.84 6.72 12.12
N HIS A 474 12.27 6.54 13.31
CA HIS A 474 11.64 7.63 14.05
C HIS A 474 11.68 7.38 15.56
N SER A 475 11.70 8.45 16.35
CA SER A 475 11.58 8.39 17.80
C SER A 475 11.12 9.70 18.41
N THR A 476 10.61 9.60 19.64
CA THR A 476 10.22 10.74 20.47
C THR A 476 11.42 11.62 20.87
N LYS A 477 11.14 12.78 21.48
CA LYS A 477 12.11 13.77 21.98
C LYS A 477 12.81 13.29 23.28
N ASP A 478 13.41 12.11 23.21
CA ASP A 478 14.26 11.53 24.24
C ASP A 478 15.67 11.30 23.66
N ALA A 479 16.68 11.92 24.25
CA ALA A 479 18.07 11.82 23.77
C ALA A 479 18.58 10.37 23.75
N ARG A 480 18.05 9.49 24.61
CA ARG A 480 18.44 8.07 24.68
C ARG A 480 17.92 7.24 23.50
N LEU A 481 16.88 7.74 22.81
CA LEU A 481 16.20 7.04 21.68
C LEU A 481 16.63 7.59 20.33
N ASP A 482 17.85 8.01 20.18
CA ASP A 482 18.40 8.37 18.88
C ASP A 482 18.46 7.13 17.97
N ARG A 483 17.90 7.24 16.75
CA ARG A 483 17.81 6.14 15.79
C ARG A 483 18.79 6.26 14.63
N ARG A 484 19.78 7.16 14.72
CA ARG A 484 20.86 7.20 13.74
C ARG A 484 21.63 5.87 13.80
N PRO A 485 21.75 5.13 12.67
CA PRO A 485 22.18 3.73 12.73
C PRO A 485 23.63 3.51 13.15
N TRP A 486 24.47 4.56 13.18
CA TRP A 486 25.89 4.47 13.54
C TRP A 486 26.21 4.70 15.02
N ILE A 487 25.21 4.94 15.87
CA ILE A 487 25.44 5.24 17.29
C ILE A 487 25.23 4.06 18.23
N SER A 488 24.71 2.94 17.73
CA SER A 488 24.25 1.81 18.55
C SER A 488 25.35 0.83 18.98
N GLY A 489 26.60 1.06 18.58
CA GLY A 489 27.72 0.13 18.76
C GLY A 489 28.26 -0.38 17.44
N GLU A 490 29.50 -0.86 17.41
CA GLU A 490 30.17 -1.27 16.15
C GLU A 490 29.46 -2.43 15.45
N ARG A 491 29.07 -3.45 16.22
CA ARG A 491 28.40 -4.64 15.73
C ARG A 491 26.99 -4.32 15.19
N GLU A 492 26.19 -3.61 15.98
CA GLU A 492 24.84 -3.20 15.62
C GLU A 492 24.85 -2.28 14.39
N THR A 493 25.81 -1.35 14.34
CA THR A 493 26.04 -0.47 13.19
C THR A 493 26.33 -1.29 11.93
N ALA A 494 27.22 -2.28 12.02
CA ALA A 494 27.56 -3.16 10.88
C ALA A 494 26.34 -4.00 10.43
N ALA A 495 25.57 -4.55 11.38
CA ALA A 495 24.37 -5.31 11.09
C ALA A 495 23.30 -4.43 10.40
N MET A 496 23.05 -3.21 10.90
CA MET A 496 22.11 -2.27 10.27
C MET A 496 22.61 -1.81 8.90
N ARG A 497 23.91 -1.50 8.74
CA ARG A 497 24.47 -1.09 7.44
C ARG A 497 24.21 -2.15 6.37
N ARG A 498 24.37 -3.43 6.69
CA ARG A 498 24.08 -4.53 5.77
C ARG A 498 22.61 -4.49 5.28
N MET A 499 21.66 -4.17 6.16
CA MET A 499 20.23 -4.06 5.83
C MET A 499 19.91 -2.84 4.96
N TYR A 500 20.52 -1.71 5.29
CA TYR A 500 20.36 -0.49 4.50
C TYR A 500 20.96 -0.62 3.09
N HIS A 501 22.13 -1.27 2.97
CA HIS A 501 22.74 -1.58 1.67
C HIS A 501 21.85 -2.53 0.87
N MET A 502 21.37 -3.63 1.47
CA MET A 502 20.43 -4.55 0.85
C MET A 502 19.19 -3.83 0.31
N ARG A 503 18.61 -2.91 1.09
CA ARG A 503 17.47 -2.13 0.62
C ARG A 503 17.82 -1.23 -0.55
N SER A 504 18.98 -0.56 -0.51
CA SER A 504 19.47 0.25 -1.65
C SER A 504 19.61 -0.59 -2.91
N GLU A 505 20.21 -1.77 -2.78
CA GLU A 505 20.41 -2.70 -3.90
C GLU A 505 19.08 -3.25 -4.46
N LEU A 506 18.08 -3.47 -3.60
CA LEU A 506 16.76 -4.00 -3.99
C LEU A 506 15.82 -2.94 -4.61
N MET A 507 16.20 -1.68 -4.73
CA MET A 507 15.31 -0.62 -5.23
C MET A 507 14.65 -0.92 -6.59
N PRO A 508 15.34 -1.49 -7.60
CA PRO A 508 14.69 -1.86 -8.86
C PRO A 508 13.61 -2.94 -8.68
N TYR A 509 13.83 -3.89 -7.79
CA TYR A 509 12.86 -4.91 -7.42
C TYR A 509 11.66 -4.33 -6.67
N ILE A 510 11.92 -3.50 -5.66
CA ILE A 510 10.88 -2.83 -4.85
C ILE A 510 9.98 -1.99 -5.75
N TYR A 511 10.56 -1.14 -6.59
CA TYR A 511 9.78 -0.24 -7.42
C TYR A 511 8.99 -0.95 -8.52
N SER A 512 9.53 -2.04 -9.09
CA SER A 512 8.79 -2.91 -10.00
C SER A 512 7.64 -3.64 -9.30
N SER A 513 7.82 -4.05 -8.04
CA SER A 513 6.76 -4.67 -7.25
C SER A 513 5.67 -3.66 -6.85
N VAL A 514 6.02 -2.38 -6.64
CA VAL A 514 5.05 -1.29 -6.45
C VAL A 514 4.20 -1.10 -7.71
N TRP A 515 4.82 -1.12 -8.89
CA TRP A 515 4.07 -1.09 -10.15
C TRP A 515 3.17 -2.32 -10.33
N GLN A 516 3.63 -3.49 -9.94
CA GLN A 516 2.82 -4.71 -9.94
C GLN A 516 1.61 -4.56 -9.00
N THR A 517 1.81 -4.02 -7.80
CA THR A 517 0.71 -3.72 -6.87
C THR A 517 -0.30 -2.74 -7.48
N HIS A 518 0.16 -1.65 -8.10
CA HIS A 518 -0.69 -0.73 -8.86
C HIS A 518 -1.49 -1.44 -9.95
N SER A 519 -0.86 -2.33 -10.70
CA SER A 519 -1.47 -2.98 -11.87
C SER A 519 -2.44 -4.10 -11.49
N THR A 520 -2.21 -4.81 -10.39
CA THR A 520 -2.93 -6.04 -10.01
C THR A 520 -3.66 -5.95 -8.68
N MET A 521 -3.40 -4.93 -7.87
CA MET A 521 -3.84 -4.81 -6.48
C MET A 521 -3.29 -5.90 -5.53
N VAL A 522 -2.32 -6.70 -5.96
CA VAL A 522 -1.65 -7.69 -5.10
C VAL A 522 -0.59 -6.98 -4.25
N PRO A 523 -0.60 -7.12 -2.90
CA PRO A 523 0.29 -6.38 -2.01
C PRO A 523 1.77 -6.67 -2.24
N LEU A 524 2.63 -5.64 -2.02
CA LEU A 524 4.09 -5.78 -1.96
C LEU A 524 4.50 -6.71 -0.80
N ASN A 525 4.01 -6.42 0.42
CA ASN A 525 4.10 -7.30 1.58
C ASN A 525 2.81 -8.10 1.67
N ARG A 526 2.85 -9.41 1.49
CA ARG A 526 1.63 -10.21 1.48
C ARG A 526 1.74 -11.50 2.27
N PRO A 527 0.70 -11.84 3.05
CA PRO A 527 0.65 -13.10 3.76
C PRO A 527 0.72 -14.27 2.78
N MET A 528 1.25 -15.40 3.23
CA MET A 528 1.46 -16.59 2.40
C MET A 528 0.17 -17.11 1.76
N TYR A 529 -0.99 -16.95 2.40
CA TYR A 529 -2.28 -17.44 1.88
C TYR A 529 -2.76 -16.75 0.61
N ILE A 530 -2.26 -15.56 0.25
CA ILE A 530 -2.64 -14.90 -1.02
C ILE A 530 -2.15 -15.73 -2.22
N ASP A 531 -0.97 -16.34 -2.11
CA ASP A 531 -0.39 -17.18 -3.17
C ASP A 531 -0.66 -18.68 -2.95
N TYR A 532 -0.78 -19.12 -1.69
CA TYR A 532 -0.88 -20.54 -1.31
C TYR A 532 -2.15 -20.84 -0.50
N GLY A 533 -3.25 -20.17 -0.79
CA GLY A 533 -4.51 -20.23 -0.01
C GLY A 533 -5.16 -21.61 0.10
N SER A 534 -4.74 -22.59 -0.71
CA SER A 534 -5.19 -23.98 -0.61
C SER A 534 -4.43 -24.81 0.44
N ASP A 535 -3.27 -24.34 0.93
CA ASP A 535 -2.48 -25.01 1.97
C ASP A 535 -2.78 -24.39 3.34
N GLU A 536 -3.19 -25.22 4.31
CA GLU A 536 -3.52 -24.76 5.66
C GLU A 536 -2.32 -24.09 6.37
N ARG A 537 -1.09 -24.52 6.07
CA ARG A 537 0.14 -23.96 6.65
C ARG A 537 0.36 -22.49 6.27
N ALA A 538 -0.22 -22.04 5.14
CA ALA A 538 -0.14 -20.65 4.71
C ALA A 538 -0.84 -19.66 5.67
N TYR A 539 -1.65 -20.17 6.61
CA TYR A 539 -2.38 -19.38 7.59
C TYR A 539 -1.80 -19.48 9.01
N GLU A 540 -0.75 -20.28 9.23
CA GLU A 540 -0.26 -20.60 10.57
C GLU A 540 0.84 -19.67 11.09
N ASN A 541 1.66 -19.09 10.19
CA ASN A 541 2.79 -18.26 10.58
C ASN A 541 2.57 -16.79 10.20
N GLU A 542 2.05 -16.02 11.13
CA GLU A 542 1.78 -14.58 10.95
C GLU A 542 3.05 -13.70 10.89
N GLN A 543 4.24 -14.28 11.20
CA GLN A 543 5.53 -13.61 11.09
C GLN A 543 6.21 -13.84 9.75
N GLU A 544 5.55 -14.54 8.81
CA GLU A 544 6.10 -14.90 7.51
C GLU A 544 5.29 -14.27 6.39
N PHE A 545 5.97 -13.70 5.41
CA PHE A 545 5.32 -13.06 4.27
C PHE A 545 6.17 -13.13 3.00
N LEU A 546 5.52 -13.00 1.86
CA LEU A 546 6.21 -12.72 0.59
C LEU A 546 6.42 -11.21 0.45
N PHE A 547 7.63 -10.81 0.07
CA PHE A 547 7.96 -9.46 -0.34
C PHE A 547 8.15 -9.44 -1.86
N GLY A 548 7.13 -8.98 -2.59
CA GLY A 548 7.00 -9.19 -4.02
C GLY A 548 6.89 -10.70 -4.36
N ASP A 549 7.25 -11.10 -5.59
CA ASP A 549 7.08 -12.49 -6.07
C ASP A 549 8.25 -13.41 -5.76
N ILE A 550 9.42 -12.85 -5.44
CA ILE A 550 10.69 -13.58 -5.43
C ILE A 550 11.25 -13.78 -4.01
N LEU A 551 10.92 -12.92 -3.07
CA LEU A 551 11.48 -12.98 -1.72
C LEU A 551 10.46 -13.50 -0.70
N LEU A 552 10.90 -14.41 0.17
CA LEU A 552 10.18 -14.90 1.35
C LEU A 552 10.93 -14.46 2.59
N ALA A 553 10.26 -13.80 3.51
CA ALA A 553 10.83 -13.27 4.72
C ALA A 553 10.08 -13.74 5.98
N ALA A 554 10.82 -14.04 7.03
CA ALA A 554 10.28 -14.33 8.35
C ALA A 554 11.11 -13.60 9.42
N PRO A 555 10.88 -12.29 9.63
CA PRO A 555 11.64 -11.47 10.58
C PRO A 555 11.61 -12.05 12.00
N ILE A 556 12.74 -11.95 12.70
CA ILE A 556 12.85 -12.37 14.09
C ILE A 556 12.36 -11.22 14.99
N ALA A 557 11.30 -11.48 15.75
CA ALA A 557 10.71 -10.54 16.69
C ALA A 557 10.82 -11.02 18.15
N SER A 558 11.98 -11.60 18.50
CA SER A 558 12.28 -12.04 19.86
C SER A 558 13.77 -11.81 20.18
N PRO A 559 14.13 -11.63 21.46
CA PRO A 559 15.52 -11.46 21.84
C PRO A 559 16.35 -12.72 21.55
N GLY A 560 17.60 -12.53 21.18
CA GLY A 560 18.56 -13.59 20.94
C GLY A 560 19.35 -13.99 22.19
N GLU A 561 19.94 -15.17 22.12
CA GLU A 561 20.74 -15.76 23.21
C GLU A 561 22.25 -15.71 22.87
N GLY A 562 23.07 -15.73 23.92
CA GLY A 562 24.52 -15.79 23.81
C GLY A 562 25.17 -14.52 23.26
N ALA A 563 26.47 -14.60 22.98
CA ALA A 563 27.26 -13.48 22.46
C ALA A 563 26.81 -13.08 21.05
N ASP A 564 26.36 -14.02 20.25
CA ASP A 564 25.93 -13.79 18.86
C ASP A 564 24.48 -13.30 18.76
N LYS A 565 23.78 -13.16 19.89
CA LYS A 565 22.37 -12.76 19.88
C LYS A 565 21.55 -13.62 18.90
N THR A 566 21.80 -14.93 18.92
CA THR A 566 21.16 -15.89 18.05
C THR A 566 19.70 -16.09 18.47
N ALA A 567 18.77 -15.86 17.57
CA ALA A 567 17.36 -16.14 17.78
C ALA A 567 16.78 -16.98 16.62
N SER A 568 15.67 -17.65 16.87
CA SER A 568 15.08 -18.58 15.90
C SER A 568 13.70 -18.14 15.48
N GLN A 569 13.38 -18.38 14.21
CA GLN A 569 12.04 -18.20 13.65
C GLN A 569 11.58 -19.46 12.91
N LYS A 570 10.29 -19.71 12.95
CA LYS A 570 9.62 -20.72 12.15
C LYS A 570 9.52 -20.23 10.71
N VAL A 571 9.84 -21.08 9.74
CA VAL A 571 9.71 -20.78 8.31
C VAL A 571 9.05 -21.96 7.62
N TRP A 572 8.02 -21.70 6.86
CA TRP A 572 7.40 -22.67 5.97
C TRP A 572 7.78 -22.40 4.51
N PHE A 573 8.39 -23.37 3.86
CA PHE A 573 8.74 -23.32 2.46
C PHE A 573 7.62 -23.95 1.62
N PRO A 574 6.89 -23.18 0.79
CA PRO A 574 5.78 -23.69 0.00
C PRO A 574 6.17 -24.82 -0.97
N THR A 575 5.27 -25.79 -1.15
CA THR A 575 5.45 -26.90 -2.07
C THR A 575 5.56 -26.45 -3.53
N GLY A 576 6.44 -27.06 -4.30
CA GLY A 576 6.64 -26.79 -5.73
C GLY A 576 7.76 -25.82 -6.05
N ASP A 577 8.23 -25.07 -5.06
CA ASP A 577 9.35 -24.14 -5.17
C ASP A 577 10.63 -24.69 -4.52
N VAL A 578 11.76 -24.07 -4.82
CA VAL A 578 13.02 -24.20 -4.10
C VAL A 578 13.45 -22.81 -3.66
N TRP A 579 13.98 -22.73 -2.45
CA TRP A 579 14.35 -21.48 -1.82
C TRP A 579 15.80 -21.46 -1.43
N TYR A 580 16.44 -20.31 -1.46
CA TYR A 580 17.83 -20.14 -1.11
C TYR A 580 17.99 -19.01 -0.11
N ASP A 581 18.65 -19.28 0.99
CA ASP A 581 18.98 -18.25 1.98
C ASP A 581 19.75 -17.09 1.31
N TYR A 582 19.25 -15.88 1.50
CA TYR A 582 19.80 -14.67 0.85
C TYR A 582 21.27 -14.43 1.23
N PHE A 583 21.65 -14.78 2.48
CA PHE A 583 22.96 -14.47 3.07
C PHE A 583 23.97 -15.62 2.91
N THR A 584 23.51 -16.87 3.05
CA THR A 584 24.39 -18.05 3.06
C THR A 584 24.37 -18.83 1.77
N HIS A 585 23.35 -18.64 0.93
CA HIS A 585 23.06 -19.40 -0.30
C HIS A 585 22.66 -20.86 -0.04
N GLU A 586 22.39 -21.22 1.21
CA GLU A 586 21.90 -22.54 1.56
C GLU A 586 20.55 -22.80 0.91
N ARG A 587 20.38 -24.05 0.37
CA ARG A 587 19.17 -24.48 -0.33
C ARG A 587 18.16 -25.10 0.62
N PHE A 588 16.90 -24.77 0.44
CA PHE A 588 15.73 -25.35 1.11
C PHE A 588 14.72 -25.80 0.06
N ASP A 589 14.36 -27.09 0.09
CA ASP A 589 13.30 -27.61 -0.78
C ASP A 589 11.93 -27.23 -0.23
N GLY A 590 10.97 -27.00 -1.13
CA GLY A 590 9.59 -26.69 -0.74
C GLY A 590 8.87 -27.89 -0.11
N GLY A 591 7.75 -27.62 0.54
CA GLY A 591 6.91 -28.60 1.22
C GLY A 591 7.32 -28.91 2.66
N GLN A 592 8.28 -28.20 3.24
CA GLN A 592 8.78 -28.41 4.60
C GLN A 592 8.63 -27.16 5.47
N GLU A 593 8.64 -27.39 6.77
CA GLU A 593 8.70 -26.35 7.79
C GLU A 593 9.97 -26.54 8.61
N CYS A 594 10.70 -25.44 8.82
CA CYS A 594 11.98 -25.46 9.53
C CYS A 594 11.99 -24.40 10.63
N ARG A 595 12.68 -24.70 11.74
CA ARG A 595 13.03 -23.67 12.73
C ARG A 595 14.45 -23.19 12.40
N ILE A 596 14.55 -21.94 11.97
CA ILE A 596 15.80 -21.35 11.47
C ILE A 596 16.37 -20.43 12.54
N ALA A 597 17.61 -20.67 12.93
CA ALA A 597 18.37 -19.83 13.86
C ALA A 597 19.31 -18.90 13.09
N LYS A 598 19.33 -17.63 13.45
CA LYS A 598 20.15 -16.59 12.83
C LYS A 598 20.82 -15.70 13.88
N PRO A 599 22.11 -15.34 13.70
CA PRO A 599 22.80 -14.35 14.52
C PRO A 599 22.21 -12.95 14.30
N LEU A 600 22.67 -11.95 15.03
CA LEU A 600 22.16 -10.59 14.96
C LEU A 600 22.29 -9.96 13.55
N GLU A 601 23.30 -10.32 12.80
CA GLU A 601 23.62 -9.78 11.47
C GLU A 601 22.72 -10.30 10.35
N GLU A 602 21.91 -11.33 10.63
CA GLU A 602 21.07 -12.02 9.64
C GLU A 602 19.69 -12.31 10.20
N PHE A 603 18.75 -12.54 9.29
CA PHE A 603 17.40 -13.02 9.60
C PHE A 603 16.93 -13.97 8.49
N PRO A 604 15.90 -14.78 8.72
CA PRO A 604 15.35 -15.64 7.69
C PRO A 604 14.81 -14.84 6.50
N LEU A 605 15.57 -14.83 5.42
CA LEU A 605 15.23 -14.22 4.14
C LEU A 605 15.69 -15.14 3.02
N TYR A 606 14.78 -15.46 2.12
CA TYR A 606 15.00 -16.45 1.07
C TYR A 606 14.64 -15.92 -0.31
N VAL A 607 15.40 -16.37 -1.31
CA VAL A 607 15.16 -16.06 -2.71
C VAL A 607 14.59 -17.31 -3.38
N ARG A 608 13.48 -17.14 -4.11
CA ARG A 608 12.88 -18.22 -4.91
C ARG A 608 13.79 -18.61 -6.06
N GLY A 609 14.13 -19.90 -6.16
CA GLY A 609 14.92 -20.43 -7.26
C GLY A 609 14.17 -20.42 -8.59
N GLY A 610 14.90 -20.25 -9.69
CA GLY A 610 14.31 -20.21 -11.02
C GLY A 610 13.71 -18.86 -11.42
N TRP A 611 14.07 -17.79 -10.73
CA TRP A 611 13.67 -16.40 -11.05
C TRP A 611 14.90 -15.51 -11.19
N VAL A 612 14.70 -14.36 -11.83
CA VAL A 612 15.71 -13.30 -11.92
C VAL A 612 15.34 -12.20 -10.94
N LEU A 613 16.11 -12.03 -9.88
CA LEU A 613 15.95 -10.93 -8.92
C LEU A 613 16.71 -9.69 -9.46
N PRO A 614 16.02 -8.64 -9.92
CA PRO A 614 16.68 -7.43 -10.38
C PRO A 614 17.14 -6.58 -9.20
N MET A 615 18.39 -6.16 -9.23
CA MET A 615 19.01 -5.32 -8.22
C MET A 615 19.87 -4.23 -8.90
N GLN A 616 20.39 -3.31 -8.13
CA GLN A 616 21.39 -2.34 -8.56
C GLN A 616 22.61 -2.42 -7.65
N PRO A 617 23.79 -1.92 -8.06
CA PRO A 617 24.89 -1.69 -7.13
C PRO A 617 24.44 -0.76 -6.00
N TYR A 618 25.04 -0.94 -4.82
CA TYR A 618 24.80 -0.01 -3.71
C TYR A 618 25.01 1.45 -4.15
N THR A 619 24.13 2.31 -3.68
CA THR A 619 24.24 3.76 -3.86
C THR A 619 23.68 4.49 -2.63
N PRO A 620 24.27 5.63 -2.24
CA PRO A 620 23.75 6.42 -1.11
C PRO A 620 22.38 7.09 -1.39
N ARG A 621 21.92 7.09 -2.66
CA ARG A 621 20.64 7.69 -3.09
C ARG A 621 19.87 6.70 -3.99
N PRO A 622 19.34 5.59 -3.41
CA PRO A 622 18.77 4.50 -4.20
C PRO A 622 17.59 4.92 -5.10
N ALA A 623 16.82 5.89 -4.69
CA ALA A 623 15.66 6.34 -5.46
C ALA A 623 16.00 7.27 -6.62
N SER A 624 17.06 8.08 -6.50
CA SER A 624 17.41 9.11 -7.49
C SER A 624 18.58 8.74 -8.40
N THR A 625 19.40 7.74 -8.02
CA THR A 625 20.53 7.30 -8.84
C THR A 625 20.03 6.63 -10.13
N PRO A 626 20.51 7.05 -11.33
CA PRO A 626 20.15 6.40 -12.57
C PRO A 626 20.60 4.94 -12.64
N LEU A 627 19.75 4.05 -13.16
CA LEU A 627 20.02 2.61 -13.27
C LEU A 627 20.95 2.30 -14.47
N THR A 628 22.22 2.66 -14.34
CA THR A 628 23.26 2.42 -15.37
C THR A 628 23.82 1.02 -15.36
N THR A 629 23.67 0.29 -14.26
CA THR A 629 24.02 -1.12 -14.10
C THR A 629 22.87 -1.87 -13.45
N LEU A 630 22.39 -2.94 -14.10
CA LEU A 630 21.38 -3.85 -13.55
C LEU A 630 22.07 -5.12 -13.08
N VAL A 631 21.92 -5.42 -11.79
CA VAL A 631 22.37 -6.68 -11.20
C VAL A 631 21.24 -7.70 -11.32
N LEU A 632 21.58 -8.87 -11.86
CA LEU A 632 20.67 -9.99 -12.06
C LEU A 632 21.13 -11.13 -11.14
N ARG A 633 20.50 -11.29 -9.97
CA ARG A 633 20.82 -12.40 -9.06
C ARG A 633 19.90 -13.57 -9.37
N VAL A 634 20.51 -14.75 -9.61
CA VAL A 634 19.80 -15.92 -10.11
C VAL A 634 20.21 -17.16 -9.34
N TYR A 635 19.22 -17.87 -8.81
CA TYR A 635 19.39 -19.17 -8.17
C TYR A 635 18.76 -20.28 -9.01
N PRO A 636 19.34 -21.50 -8.99
CA PRO A 636 18.82 -22.62 -9.78
C PRO A 636 17.37 -22.98 -9.40
N SER A 637 16.57 -23.35 -10.40
CA SER A 637 15.26 -23.98 -10.16
C SER A 637 15.39 -25.43 -9.72
N ALA A 638 14.35 -26.01 -9.14
CA ALA A 638 14.32 -27.43 -8.75
C ALA A 638 14.42 -28.37 -9.95
N GLY A 639 13.90 -27.98 -11.10
CA GLY A 639 13.90 -28.71 -12.36
C GLY A 639 13.80 -27.75 -13.54
N ASP A 640 13.27 -28.21 -14.66
CA ASP A 640 12.96 -27.36 -15.81
C ASP A 640 11.99 -26.27 -15.40
N ALA A 641 12.22 -25.05 -15.86
CA ALA A 641 11.43 -23.87 -15.52
C ALA A 641 11.50 -22.82 -16.63
N ASP A 642 10.46 -22.00 -16.72
CA ASP A 642 10.40 -20.86 -17.63
C ASP A 642 9.59 -19.74 -16.94
N ASN A 643 10.29 -18.79 -16.29
CA ASN A 643 9.70 -17.74 -15.49
C ASN A 643 10.15 -16.36 -15.98
N THR A 644 9.25 -15.40 -15.98
CA THR A 644 9.53 -14.04 -16.41
C THR A 644 9.16 -13.05 -15.32
N TYR A 645 10.08 -12.16 -14.97
CA TYR A 645 9.86 -10.99 -14.11
C TYR A 645 9.88 -9.73 -14.96
N THR A 646 9.00 -8.78 -14.68
CA THR A 646 8.95 -7.49 -15.38
C THR A 646 9.60 -6.41 -14.56
N LEU A 647 10.74 -5.91 -15.00
CA LEU A 647 11.35 -4.69 -14.49
C LEU A 647 10.56 -3.49 -15.01
N TYR A 648 10.13 -2.62 -14.12
CA TYR A 648 9.41 -1.37 -14.43
C TYR A 648 10.28 -0.15 -14.16
N GLU A 649 10.21 0.83 -15.05
CA GLU A 649 10.95 2.09 -14.96
C GLU A 649 10.13 3.25 -15.50
N ASP A 650 10.17 4.39 -14.80
CA ASP A 650 9.63 5.66 -15.21
C ASP A 650 10.46 6.82 -14.60
N ASP A 651 9.97 8.06 -14.67
CA ASP A 651 10.68 9.20 -14.08
C ASP A 651 10.61 9.27 -12.55
N GLY A 652 9.85 8.38 -11.93
CA GLY A 652 9.70 8.26 -10.46
C GLY A 652 8.91 9.40 -9.80
N LEU A 653 8.34 10.34 -10.54
CA LEU A 653 7.82 11.59 -9.97
C LEU A 653 6.52 12.08 -10.60
N SER A 654 6.43 12.12 -11.93
CA SER A 654 5.30 12.68 -12.66
C SER A 654 4.13 11.69 -12.79
N ARG A 655 2.97 12.19 -13.20
CA ARG A 655 1.79 11.38 -13.53
C ARG A 655 1.83 10.80 -14.95
N ASP A 656 2.96 10.87 -15.63
CA ASP A 656 3.12 10.38 -16.99
C ASP A 656 2.82 8.88 -17.13
N TYR A 657 3.03 8.09 -16.07
CA TYR A 657 2.70 6.66 -16.04
C TYR A 657 1.21 6.38 -16.33
N GLU A 658 0.29 7.26 -15.89
CA GLU A 658 -1.16 7.16 -16.17
C GLU A 658 -1.48 7.22 -17.66
N ARG A 659 -0.60 7.82 -18.45
CA ARG A 659 -0.68 7.94 -19.91
C ARG A 659 0.15 6.87 -20.64
N GLY A 660 0.66 5.87 -19.92
CA GLY A 660 1.49 4.82 -20.46
C GLY A 660 2.92 5.25 -20.79
N ILE A 661 3.39 6.42 -20.28
CA ILE A 661 4.76 6.91 -20.48
C ILE A 661 5.67 6.29 -19.40
N HIS A 662 6.11 5.10 -19.66
CA HIS A 662 7.03 4.30 -18.83
C HIS A 662 7.77 3.29 -19.71
N ALA A 663 8.68 2.55 -19.14
CA ALA A 663 9.35 1.44 -19.81
C ALA A 663 9.23 0.15 -18.98
N THR A 664 9.14 -0.98 -19.67
CA THR A 664 9.21 -2.30 -19.08
C THR A 664 10.29 -3.14 -19.75
N THR A 665 10.97 -3.98 -18.97
CA THR A 665 11.96 -4.93 -19.47
C THR A 665 11.67 -6.29 -18.88
N GLU A 666 11.40 -7.29 -19.74
CA GLU A 666 11.20 -8.66 -19.29
C GLU A 666 12.56 -9.32 -18.99
N LEU A 667 12.66 -9.90 -17.82
CA LEU A 667 13.80 -10.68 -17.31
C LEU A 667 13.36 -12.13 -17.24
N ASN A 668 13.77 -12.93 -18.21
CA ASN A 668 13.36 -14.33 -18.31
C ASN A 668 14.45 -15.26 -17.78
N TYR A 669 14.06 -16.19 -16.92
CA TYR A 669 14.83 -17.34 -16.52
C TYR A 669 14.24 -18.58 -17.19
N ARG A 670 15.07 -19.35 -17.90
CA ARG A 670 14.66 -20.63 -18.47
C ARG A 670 15.71 -21.71 -18.17
N ARG A 671 15.29 -22.82 -17.63
CA ARG A 671 16.10 -24.05 -17.50
C ARG A 671 15.47 -25.14 -18.32
N ALA A 672 16.30 -25.79 -19.15
CA ALA A 672 15.93 -26.98 -19.92
C ALA A 672 17.10 -27.98 -19.86
N GLY A 673 16.93 -29.05 -19.09
CA GLY A 673 17.98 -30.01 -18.78
C GLY A 673 19.19 -29.34 -18.11
N ASP A 674 20.38 -29.47 -18.74
CA ASP A 674 21.64 -28.95 -18.22
C ASP A 674 21.93 -27.49 -18.63
N VAL A 675 20.99 -26.80 -19.30
CA VAL A 675 21.20 -25.43 -19.76
C VAL A 675 20.25 -24.49 -19.05
N THR A 676 20.81 -23.51 -18.33
CA THR A 676 20.08 -22.35 -17.81
C THR A 676 20.33 -21.15 -18.72
N THR A 677 19.27 -20.50 -19.14
CA THR A 677 19.31 -19.27 -19.96
C THR A 677 18.68 -18.13 -19.17
N VAL A 678 19.41 -17.02 -19.04
CA VAL A 678 18.89 -15.75 -18.55
C VAL A 678 18.82 -14.78 -19.72
N THR A 679 17.63 -14.25 -19.99
CA THR A 679 17.39 -13.33 -21.10
C THR A 679 16.87 -12.02 -20.58
N VAL A 680 17.57 -10.92 -20.90
CA VAL A 680 17.06 -9.56 -20.76
C VAL A 680 16.46 -9.16 -22.10
N ARG A 681 15.14 -9.01 -22.17
CA ARG A 681 14.45 -8.59 -23.40
C ARG A 681 14.69 -7.12 -23.70
N PRO A 682 14.55 -6.68 -24.97
CA PRO A 682 14.57 -5.26 -25.29
C PRO A 682 13.56 -4.46 -24.48
N ALA A 683 13.97 -3.34 -23.92
CA ALA A 683 13.05 -2.47 -23.18
C ALA A 683 11.90 -1.99 -24.08
N ALA A 684 10.67 -2.16 -23.66
CA ALA A 684 9.45 -1.66 -24.29
C ALA A 684 9.01 -0.34 -23.64
N GLY A 685 8.54 0.62 -24.42
CA GLY A 685 8.17 1.96 -23.93
C GLY A 685 9.36 2.89 -23.71
N SER A 686 9.10 4.11 -23.25
CA SER A 686 10.14 5.11 -22.95
C SER A 686 9.58 6.19 -22.02
N TYR A 687 10.46 6.87 -21.30
CA TYR A 687 10.14 7.99 -20.43
C TYR A 687 11.26 9.02 -20.42
N ARG A 688 10.99 10.20 -19.90
CA ARG A 688 11.97 11.29 -19.79
C ARG A 688 13.06 10.91 -18.76
N GLY A 689 14.32 10.98 -19.18
CA GLY A 689 15.47 10.64 -18.31
C GLY A 689 15.85 9.15 -18.36
N GLN A 690 15.24 8.35 -19.25
CA GLN A 690 15.62 6.94 -19.42
C GLN A 690 17.07 6.81 -19.89
N GLU A 691 17.85 5.97 -19.18
CA GLU A 691 19.21 5.62 -19.58
C GLU A 691 19.17 4.79 -20.88
N PRO A 692 19.79 5.24 -21.97
CA PRO A 692 19.73 4.54 -23.26
C PRO A 692 20.64 3.31 -23.31
N ARG A 693 21.57 3.20 -22.37
CA ARG A 693 22.56 2.12 -22.29
C ARG A 693 22.72 1.64 -20.87
N ARG A 694 22.90 0.32 -20.72
CA ARG A 694 23.03 -0.32 -19.40
C ARG A 694 24.08 -1.43 -19.43
N ALA A 695 24.89 -1.53 -18.37
CA ALA A 695 25.69 -2.70 -18.05
C ALA A 695 24.87 -3.72 -17.29
N TYR A 696 25.25 -4.99 -17.37
CA TYR A 696 24.59 -6.04 -16.58
C TYR A 696 25.63 -6.85 -15.82
N GLN A 697 25.30 -7.17 -14.58
CA GLN A 697 26.09 -8.06 -13.73
C GLN A 697 25.23 -9.25 -13.34
N LEU A 698 25.54 -10.43 -13.88
CA LEU A 698 24.85 -11.67 -13.49
C LEU A 698 25.58 -12.32 -12.32
N GLN A 699 24.90 -12.45 -11.18
CA GLN A 699 25.36 -13.15 -9.99
C GLN A 699 24.76 -14.56 -9.96
N LEU A 700 25.58 -15.58 -9.76
CA LEU A 700 25.23 -16.99 -9.83
C LEU A 700 25.48 -17.72 -8.49
N PRO A 701 24.84 -17.31 -7.38
CA PRO A 701 24.97 -18.04 -6.13
C PRO A 701 24.35 -19.43 -6.26
N ALA A 702 24.95 -20.41 -5.57
CA ALA A 702 24.52 -21.83 -5.58
C ALA A 702 24.44 -22.49 -6.97
N ALA A 703 25.10 -21.93 -8.00
CA ALA A 703 25.03 -22.47 -9.37
C ALA A 703 25.75 -23.82 -9.57
N GLY A 704 26.49 -24.27 -8.56
CA GLY A 704 27.35 -25.49 -8.69
C GLY A 704 28.49 -25.30 -9.67
N GLU A 705 29.06 -26.39 -10.14
CA GLU A 705 30.06 -26.38 -11.22
C GLU A 705 29.34 -26.24 -12.57
N PHE A 706 29.83 -25.35 -13.42
CA PHE A 706 29.37 -25.18 -14.77
C PHE A 706 30.57 -25.29 -15.74
N ARG A 707 30.32 -25.92 -16.89
CA ARG A 707 31.37 -26.18 -17.91
C ARG A 707 31.67 -24.92 -18.72
N ARG A 708 30.67 -24.08 -18.96
CA ARG A 708 30.80 -22.93 -19.87
C ARG A 708 29.68 -21.92 -19.66
N VAL A 709 30.01 -20.64 -19.81
CA VAL A 709 29.04 -19.55 -19.89
C VAL A 709 29.22 -18.85 -21.23
N LYS A 710 28.10 -18.47 -21.87
CA LYS A 710 28.09 -17.64 -23.08
C LYS A 710 27.24 -16.39 -22.85
N VAL A 711 27.72 -15.25 -23.37
CA VAL A 711 26.95 -14.00 -23.49
C VAL A 711 26.80 -13.71 -24.97
N ASN A 712 25.54 -13.63 -25.44
CA ASN A 712 25.21 -13.41 -26.85
C ASN A 712 26.01 -14.33 -27.79
N GLY A 713 26.08 -15.63 -27.45
CA GLY A 713 26.78 -16.66 -28.20
C GLY A 713 28.32 -16.72 -28.03
N ARG A 714 28.93 -15.72 -27.37
CA ARG A 714 30.39 -15.70 -27.11
C ARG A 714 30.70 -16.28 -25.74
N THR A 715 31.67 -17.18 -25.69
CA THR A 715 32.13 -17.77 -24.42
C THR A 715 32.84 -16.72 -23.57
N VAL A 716 32.43 -16.62 -22.31
CA VAL A 716 33.02 -15.75 -21.28
C VAL A 716 33.46 -16.57 -20.09
N LYS A 717 34.42 -16.06 -19.33
CA LYS A 717 34.88 -16.69 -18.09
C LYS A 717 34.30 -15.86 -16.91
N PRO A 718 33.44 -16.44 -16.07
CA PRO A 718 32.97 -15.76 -14.85
C PRO A 718 34.15 -15.51 -13.92
N ALA A 719 34.11 -14.36 -13.21
CA ALA A 719 34.99 -14.07 -12.07
C ALA A 719 34.30 -14.56 -10.79
N PHE A 720 35.10 -15.05 -9.83
CA PHE A 720 34.55 -15.35 -8.51
C PHE A 720 34.64 -14.11 -7.62
N ASP A 721 33.49 -13.65 -7.10
CA ASP A 721 33.44 -12.57 -6.13
C ASP A 721 33.49 -13.15 -4.71
N GLY A 722 34.52 -12.81 -3.97
CA GLY A 722 34.76 -13.35 -2.62
C GLY A 722 33.81 -12.81 -1.55
N GLN A 723 33.25 -11.61 -1.74
CA GLN A 723 32.25 -11.03 -0.83
C GLN A 723 30.88 -11.64 -1.04
N LEU A 724 30.47 -11.75 -2.31
CA LEU A 724 29.22 -12.41 -2.71
C LEU A 724 29.30 -13.93 -2.62
N ARG A 725 30.50 -14.50 -2.53
CA ARG A 725 30.81 -15.94 -2.51
C ARG A 725 30.19 -16.69 -3.69
N CYS A 726 30.17 -16.06 -4.86
CA CYS A 726 29.58 -16.65 -6.05
C CYS A 726 30.29 -16.19 -7.34
N PRO A 727 30.15 -16.95 -8.43
CA PRO A 727 30.57 -16.53 -9.75
C PRO A 727 29.75 -15.34 -10.24
N VAL A 728 30.43 -14.41 -10.90
CA VAL A 728 29.85 -13.18 -11.49
C VAL A 728 30.23 -13.08 -12.95
N VAL A 729 29.27 -12.74 -13.80
CA VAL A 729 29.45 -12.50 -15.23
C VAL A 729 29.14 -11.02 -15.52
N GLU A 730 30.15 -10.30 -15.98
CA GLU A 730 30.01 -8.90 -16.39
C GLU A 730 29.62 -8.80 -17.86
N VAL A 731 28.58 -8.03 -18.15
CA VAL A 731 28.18 -7.67 -19.52
C VAL A 731 28.39 -6.18 -19.70
N PRO A 732 29.29 -5.76 -20.60
CA PRO A 732 29.56 -4.35 -20.83
C PRO A 732 28.30 -3.56 -21.24
N SER A 733 28.30 -2.25 -20.95
CA SER A 733 27.18 -1.35 -21.29
C SER A 733 26.77 -1.49 -22.75
N THR A 734 25.52 -1.84 -22.96
CA THR A 734 24.89 -2.04 -24.26
C THR A 734 23.58 -1.25 -24.35
N ASP A 735 23.07 -1.07 -25.56
CA ASP A 735 21.79 -0.42 -25.80
C ASP A 735 20.65 -1.25 -25.17
N ILE A 736 19.79 -0.61 -24.35
CA ILE A 736 18.67 -1.28 -23.67
C ILE A 736 17.60 -1.83 -24.64
N ARG A 737 17.62 -1.42 -25.90
CA ARG A 737 16.75 -1.95 -26.97
C ARG A 737 17.30 -3.23 -27.62
N LYS A 738 18.42 -3.74 -27.14
CA LYS A 738 19.02 -4.99 -27.63
C LYS A 738 18.85 -6.07 -26.57
N GLU A 739 18.48 -7.28 -27.03
CA GLU A 739 18.43 -8.44 -26.19
C GLU A 739 19.83 -8.79 -25.65
N VAL A 740 19.89 -9.16 -24.38
CA VAL A 740 21.07 -9.77 -23.77
C VAL A 740 20.70 -11.19 -23.35
N LYS A 741 21.39 -12.18 -23.92
CA LYS A 741 21.18 -13.59 -23.64
C LYS A 741 22.42 -14.19 -22.98
N ILE A 742 22.25 -14.77 -21.80
CA ILE A 742 23.32 -15.44 -21.05
C ILE A 742 22.95 -16.91 -20.90
N GLU A 743 23.80 -17.82 -21.41
CA GLU A 743 23.59 -19.25 -21.38
C GLU A 743 24.65 -19.89 -20.47
N ILE A 744 24.20 -20.65 -19.49
CA ILE A 744 25.01 -21.34 -18.48
C ILE A 744 24.83 -22.84 -18.71
N PHE A 745 25.92 -23.55 -19.01
CA PHE A 745 25.94 -24.99 -19.32
C PHE A 745 26.49 -25.75 -18.10
N GLY A 746 25.67 -26.60 -17.49
CA GLY A 746 26.02 -27.45 -16.36
C GLY A 746 26.91 -28.62 -16.70
#